data_8dc64cd352c6fe329cac87ec87c7c762
#
_entry.id   8dc64cd352c6fe329cac87ec87c7c762
#
_cell.length_a   1.000
_cell.length_b   1.000
_cell.length_c   1.000
_cell.angle_alpha   90.00
_cell.angle_beta   90.00
_cell.angle_gamma   90.00
#
_symmetry.space_group_name_H-M   'P 1'
#
loop_
_entity.id
_entity.type
_entity.pdbx_description
1 polymer ?
#
loop_
_entity_poly.entity_id
_entity_poly.type
_entity_poly.pdbx_seq_one_letter_code
_entity_poly.pdbx_strand_id
1 'polypeptide(L)'
;MKANETKVDKFLASNETTFAIPVYQRNYDWTILQCKQLLYDIIETGKNDKTNAHFIGSIVYVHDDVYTASGLTELTIIDGQQRLTTITLIYIALYRLAKELDNNMLVNRIQKTYLINEFASEEEKLKLKPTENNKEALRFILYSTDGEEFKGYSKIIENFDYFRFSINAENYEVIQRGLSKLIFVDISLDRQKDNPQRIFESLNSTGLELSQADLIRNYILMGLSRSNQDRIYKIYWEVIEKNAKDETLNKTRVSEFIRDYLTLKNKEIPNKGDVYSKFKEKYPTSTIEELEIVLKDLKAFVRYYNKLINPKNETDNGIRTQLEYINRLEINVAFPFLMKVYEDFSKEIIGRTTFISVLLIVQSFTFRRFILGLPTNALNKIFMSIYDKVEVDNYLYSIQKTLLQKTGVARFPRNNETLHALKEKDVYNIKPKNRTYLFERIENFQNNEQVVIEANSDITIEHIFPQNPDPKWKIELGSEYNLIKENYLNTIGNLTLSGNNGKLGNKPFLEKKLMNIEGKEQGYIFSRLWLNRGLKEKTKWDSVEIVQRANTISERFIKIWEIPEIDLELEATNDEINIFDADDPKHRKLEYAIFFNQKLDVTQVAKLYIEVFRQLFDLQPETFFTSDIGDRLSLTKTPESKGLRQAISISDTYFIEANFDSMGKFDRIKHALTIFGFEDELLIRYAD
;
A
#
# COMPACT_ATOMS: atom_id res chain seq x y z
N MET A 1 8.08 -10.90 -36.05
CA MET A 1 6.82 -10.18 -35.80
C MET A 1 6.14 -9.86 -37.14
N LYS A 2 4.86 -10.18 -37.27
CA LYS A 2 4.00 -9.78 -38.40
C LYS A 2 2.76 -9.09 -37.82
N ALA A 3 2.31 -8.03 -38.50
CA ALA A 3 1.12 -7.27 -38.10
C ALA A 3 0.18 -7.12 -39.29
N ASN A 4 -1.07 -7.50 -39.14
CA ASN A 4 -2.09 -7.44 -40.17
C ASN A 4 -3.41 -6.90 -39.58
N GLU A 5 -4.27 -6.33 -40.42
CA GLU A 5 -5.64 -6.07 -40.06
C GLU A 5 -6.45 -7.36 -40.14
N THR A 6 -7.19 -7.73 -39.13
CA THR A 6 -7.98 -8.96 -39.09
C THR A 6 -9.34 -8.68 -38.46
N LYS A 7 -10.39 -9.32 -39.03
CA LYS A 7 -11.74 -9.32 -38.42
C LYS A 7 -11.79 -10.27 -37.23
N VAL A 8 -12.42 -9.82 -36.15
CA VAL A 8 -12.57 -10.61 -34.91
C VAL A 8 -13.33 -11.90 -35.14
N ASP A 9 -14.42 -11.85 -35.90
CA ASP A 9 -15.23 -13.03 -36.22
C ASP A 9 -14.44 -14.10 -37.01
N LYS A 10 -13.60 -13.69 -37.95
CA LYS A 10 -12.72 -14.59 -38.71
C LYS A 10 -11.62 -15.20 -37.81
N PHE A 11 -11.06 -14.40 -36.93
CA PHE A 11 -10.02 -14.85 -36.01
C PHE A 11 -10.54 -15.94 -35.05
N LEU A 12 -11.73 -15.71 -34.48
CA LEU A 12 -12.38 -16.66 -33.57
C LEU A 12 -12.98 -17.89 -34.31
N ALA A 13 -13.29 -17.78 -35.58
CA ALA A 13 -13.95 -18.85 -36.36
C ALA A 13 -13.01 -20.00 -36.75
N SER A 14 -11.69 -19.86 -36.60
CA SER A 14 -10.73 -20.93 -36.89
C SER A 14 -11.03 -22.20 -36.06
N ASN A 15 -11.40 -23.29 -36.75
CA ASN A 15 -11.79 -24.54 -36.09
C ASN A 15 -10.61 -25.34 -35.50
N GLU A 16 -9.39 -25.03 -35.93
CA GLU A 16 -8.16 -25.70 -35.48
C GLU A 16 -7.36 -24.87 -34.50
N THR A 17 -7.94 -23.79 -33.97
CA THR A 17 -7.22 -22.84 -33.12
C THR A 17 -7.86 -22.75 -31.74
N THR A 18 -7.04 -22.78 -30.70
CA THR A 18 -7.38 -22.42 -29.32
C THR A 18 -6.60 -21.20 -28.89
N PHE A 19 -7.24 -20.36 -28.09
CA PHE A 19 -6.67 -19.12 -27.55
C PHE A 19 -6.38 -19.33 -26.06
N ALA A 20 -5.11 -19.44 -25.68
CA ALA A 20 -4.71 -19.67 -24.31
C ALA A 20 -4.27 -18.36 -23.65
N ILE A 21 -4.93 -18.01 -22.54
CA ILE A 21 -4.48 -16.93 -21.65
C ILE A 21 -3.53 -17.55 -20.64
N PRO A 22 -2.23 -17.26 -20.70
CA PRO A 22 -1.25 -17.89 -19.82
C PRO A 22 -1.38 -17.42 -18.36
N VAL A 23 -0.87 -18.22 -17.42
CA VAL A 23 -0.96 -17.97 -15.96
C VAL A 23 -0.28 -16.67 -15.50
N TYR A 24 0.63 -16.13 -16.28
CA TYR A 24 1.27 -14.87 -15.95
C TYR A 24 0.44 -13.63 -16.32
N GLN A 25 -0.62 -13.81 -17.10
CA GLN A 25 -1.55 -12.72 -17.38
C GLN A 25 -2.45 -12.45 -16.18
N ARG A 26 -2.88 -11.19 -16.02
CA ARG A 26 -3.85 -10.84 -14.97
C ARG A 26 -5.18 -11.53 -15.23
N ASN A 27 -5.91 -11.80 -14.16
CA ASN A 27 -7.28 -12.27 -14.28
C ASN A 27 -8.15 -11.27 -15.05
N TYR A 28 -9.27 -11.73 -15.55
CA TYR A 28 -10.24 -10.85 -16.18
C TYR A 28 -10.71 -9.77 -15.20
N ASP A 29 -10.50 -8.50 -15.58
CA ASP A 29 -10.62 -7.36 -14.66
C ASP A 29 -11.46 -6.20 -15.18
N TRP A 30 -11.99 -6.29 -16.41
CA TRP A 30 -12.92 -5.29 -16.91
C TRP A 30 -14.14 -5.18 -16.02
N THR A 31 -14.58 -3.94 -15.79
CA THR A 31 -15.81 -3.63 -15.07
C THR A 31 -16.97 -3.49 -16.05
N ILE A 32 -18.17 -3.39 -15.52
CA ILE A 32 -19.39 -3.12 -16.32
C ILE A 32 -19.22 -1.86 -17.19
N LEU A 33 -18.41 -0.89 -16.77
CA LEU A 33 -18.18 0.34 -17.54
C LEU A 33 -17.52 0.07 -18.90
N GLN A 34 -16.43 -0.73 -18.92
CA GLN A 34 -15.75 -1.10 -20.17
C GLN A 34 -16.64 -2.02 -21.03
N CYS A 35 -17.36 -2.95 -20.39
CA CYS A 35 -18.32 -3.83 -21.08
C CYS A 35 -19.45 -3.04 -21.75
N LYS A 36 -19.98 -2.04 -21.04
CA LYS A 36 -21.03 -1.14 -21.57
C LYS A 36 -20.53 -0.34 -22.75
N GLN A 37 -19.30 0.19 -22.69
CA GLN A 37 -18.72 0.93 -23.80
C GLN A 37 -18.56 0.04 -25.04
N LEU A 38 -17.98 -1.16 -24.88
CA LEU A 38 -17.79 -2.08 -26.00
C LEU A 38 -19.15 -2.51 -26.62
N LEU A 39 -20.17 -2.84 -25.81
CA LEU A 39 -21.47 -3.21 -26.29
C LEU A 39 -22.16 -2.06 -27.05
N TYR A 40 -22.04 -0.83 -26.53
CA TYR A 40 -22.53 0.37 -27.19
C TYR A 40 -21.88 0.55 -28.58
N ASP A 41 -20.56 0.43 -28.65
CA ASP A 41 -19.80 0.57 -29.90
C ASP A 41 -20.23 -0.50 -30.93
N ILE A 42 -20.47 -1.75 -30.47
CA ILE A 42 -20.96 -2.85 -31.30
C ILE A 42 -22.35 -2.53 -31.84
N ILE A 43 -23.27 -2.06 -31.00
CA ILE A 43 -24.63 -1.73 -31.39
C ILE A 43 -24.66 -0.58 -32.41
N GLU A 44 -23.93 0.50 -32.13
CA GLU A 44 -23.89 1.66 -33.04
C GLU A 44 -23.26 1.29 -34.40
N THR A 45 -22.21 0.46 -34.38
CA THR A 45 -21.58 -0.07 -35.60
C THR A 45 -22.57 -1.00 -36.39
N GLY A 46 -23.34 -1.78 -35.64
CA GLY A 46 -24.34 -2.69 -36.25
C GLY A 46 -25.55 -1.97 -36.88
N LYS A 47 -25.96 -0.82 -36.33
CA LYS A 47 -27.03 0.03 -36.87
C LYS A 47 -26.60 0.83 -38.09
N ASN A 48 -25.31 1.16 -38.20
CA ASN A 48 -24.81 2.04 -39.26
C ASN A 48 -24.33 1.26 -40.47
N ASP A 49 -25.12 1.26 -41.54
CA ASP A 49 -24.78 0.57 -42.79
C ASP A 49 -23.61 1.23 -43.56
N LYS A 50 -23.27 2.47 -43.24
CA LYS A 50 -22.12 3.18 -43.84
C LYS A 50 -20.80 2.84 -43.18
N THR A 51 -20.83 2.30 -41.96
CA THR A 51 -19.62 1.88 -41.22
C THR A 51 -19.29 0.43 -41.55
N ASN A 52 -18.18 0.20 -42.23
CA ASN A 52 -17.74 -1.12 -42.65
C ASN A 52 -16.85 -1.83 -41.61
N ALA A 53 -16.24 -1.09 -40.72
CA ALA A 53 -15.33 -1.62 -39.72
C ALA A 53 -15.30 -0.74 -38.47
N HIS A 54 -15.12 -1.37 -37.29
CA HIS A 54 -14.86 -0.70 -36.02
C HIS A 54 -13.60 -1.29 -35.40
N PHE A 55 -12.63 -0.43 -35.12
CA PHE A 55 -11.34 -0.84 -34.60
C PHE A 55 -11.36 -0.96 -33.06
N ILE A 56 -10.94 -2.12 -32.56
CA ILE A 56 -10.95 -2.44 -31.12
C ILE A 56 -9.54 -2.52 -30.48
N GLY A 57 -8.49 -2.13 -31.18
CA GLY A 57 -7.10 -2.18 -30.70
C GLY A 57 -6.30 -3.34 -31.28
N SER A 58 -5.31 -3.83 -30.57
CA SER A 58 -4.46 -4.95 -31.02
C SER A 58 -4.71 -6.22 -30.20
N ILE A 59 -4.44 -7.37 -30.81
CA ILE A 59 -4.28 -8.66 -30.13
C ILE A 59 -2.91 -9.21 -30.49
N VAL A 60 -2.10 -9.49 -29.47
CA VAL A 60 -0.73 -9.97 -29.62
C VAL A 60 -0.66 -11.39 -29.09
N TYR A 61 -0.09 -12.29 -29.88
CA TYR A 61 0.05 -13.67 -29.48
C TYR A 61 1.33 -14.30 -30.03
N VAL A 62 1.71 -15.41 -29.39
CA VAL A 62 2.82 -16.27 -29.83
C VAL A 62 2.24 -17.57 -30.37
N HIS A 63 2.77 -18.04 -31.48
CA HIS A 63 2.60 -19.40 -31.94
C HIS A 63 3.52 -20.31 -31.12
N ASP A 64 2.94 -21.24 -30.40
CA ASP A 64 3.68 -22.39 -29.89
C ASP A 64 3.75 -23.42 -31.02
N ASP A 65 4.92 -23.66 -31.57
CA ASP A 65 5.17 -24.66 -32.63
C ASP A 65 4.94 -26.11 -32.19
N VAL A 66 4.38 -26.31 -31.00
CA VAL A 66 4.05 -27.62 -30.45
C VAL A 66 2.69 -28.05 -31.00
N TYR A 67 2.70 -28.91 -32.02
CA TYR A 67 1.50 -29.64 -32.42
C TYR A 67 1.01 -30.45 -31.22
N THR A 68 -0.17 -30.12 -30.72
CA THR A 68 -0.85 -30.96 -29.73
C THR A 68 -1.22 -32.30 -30.37
N ALA A 69 -1.37 -33.36 -29.58
CA ALA A 69 -1.80 -34.66 -30.09
C ALA A 69 -3.15 -34.61 -30.79
N SER A 70 -3.94 -33.56 -30.57
CA SER A 70 -5.24 -33.26 -31.23
C SER A 70 -5.11 -32.53 -32.56
N GLY A 71 -3.90 -32.13 -32.99
CA GLY A 71 -3.71 -31.34 -34.23
C GLY A 71 -4.16 -29.87 -34.13
N LEU A 72 -4.58 -29.40 -32.95
CA LEU A 72 -5.00 -28.02 -32.69
C LEU A 72 -3.81 -27.10 -32.52
N THR A 73 -3.86 -25.93 -33.18
CA THR A 73 -2.91 -24.85 -32.98
C THR A 73 -3.28 -24.03 -31.73
N GLU A 74 -2.42 -23.96 -30.75
CA GLU A 74 -2.62 -23.10 -29.59
C GLU A 74 -1.92 -21.77 -29.77
N LEU A 75 -2.68 -20.67 -29.65
CA LEU A 75 -2.15 -19.31 -29.68
C LEU A 75 -2.10 -18.77 -28.24
N THR A 76 -0.90 -18.54 -27.74
CA THR A 76 -0.69 -17.94 -26.42
C THR A 76 -0.86 -16.43 -26.48
N ILE A 77 -1.91 -15.90 -25.85
CA ILE A 77 -2.26 -14.47 -25.88
C ILE A 77 -1.32 -13.68 -24.97
N ILE A 78 -0.60 -12.72 -25.56
CA ILE A 78 0.33 -11.83 -24.86
C ILE A 78 -0.33 -10.49 -24.52
N ASP A 79 -1.18 -9.96 -25.40
CA ASP A 79 -2.01 -8.77 -25.14
C ASP A 79 -3.37 -8.89 -25.81
N GLY A 80 -4.36 -8.12 -25.31
CA GLY A 80 -5.74 -8.14 -25.81
C GLY A 80 -6.64 -9.15 -25.11
N GLN A 81 -6.19 -9.84 -24.06
CA GLN A 81 -6.95 -10.87 -23.35
C GLN A 81 -8.30 -10.37 -22.79
N GLN A 82 -8.37 -9.14 -22.26
CA GLN A 82 -9.59 -8.57 -21.69
C GLN A 82 -10.66 -8.41 -22.76
N ARG A 83 -10.27 -7.88 -23.93
CA ARG A 83 -11.15 -7.72 -25.10
C ARG A 83 -11.64 -9.06 -25.62
N LEU A 84 -10.73 -10.01 -25.78
CA LEU A 84 -11.03 -11.35 -26.27
C LEU A 84 -12.01 -12.08 -25.32
N THR A 85 -11.77 -12.00 -24.02
CA THR A 85 -12.67 -12.57 -23.00
C THR A 85 -14.04 -11.90 -23.06
N THR A 86 -14.11 -10.57 -23.13
CA THR A 86 -15.40 -9.85 -23.18
C THR A 86 -16.21 -10.18 -24.42
N ILE A 87 -15.55 -10.28 -25.57
CA ILE A 87 -16.23 -10.70 -26.82
C ILE A 87 -16.77 -12.15 -26.69
N THR A 88 -15.99 -13.02 -26.03
CA THR A 88 -16.46 -14.39 -25.74
C THR A 88 -17.70 -14.38 -24.85
N LEU A 89 -17.76 -13.50 -23.82
CA LEU A 89 -18.95 -13.35 -22.97
C LEU A 89 -20.16 -12.88 -23.76
N ILE A 90 -19.99 -11.96 -24.71
CA ILE A 90 -21.06 -11.51 -25.59
C ILE A 90 -21.57 -12.68 -26.47
N TYR A 91 -20.69 -13.49 -27.04
CA TYR A 91 -21.09 -14.69 -27.79
C TYR A 91 -21.82 -15.72 -26.92
N ILE A 92 -21.40 -15.91 -25.66
CA ILE A 92 -22.13 -16.81 -24.74
C ILE A 92 -23.51 -16.24 -24.41
N ALA A 93 -23.65 -14.92 -24.21
CA ALA A 93 -24.96 -14.29 -23.97
C ALA A 93 -25.90 -14.46 -25.20
N LEU A 94 -25.39 -14.27 -26.42
CA LEU A 94 -26.13 -14.52 -27.66
C LEU A 94 -26.51 -16.01 -27.82
N TYR A 95 -25.63 -16.93 -27.43
CA TYR A 95 -25.90 -18.37 -27.44
C TYR A 95 -27.04 -18.74 -26.50
N ARG A 96 -27.05 -18.17 -25.29
CA ARG A 96 -28.12 -18.37 -24.29
C ARG A 96 -29.43 -17.81 -24.80
N LEU A 97 -29.44 -16.60 -25.34
CA LEU A 97 -30.66 -16.02 -25.95
C LEU A 97 -31.16 -16.84 -27.14
N ALA A 98 -30.26 -17.34 -28.00
CA ALA A 98 -30.67 -18.18 -29.13
C ALA A 98 -31.36 -19.47 -28.68
N LYS A 99 -30.96 -20.06 -27.54
CA LYS A 99 -31.65 -21.21 -26.92
C LYS A 99 -33.05 -20.83 -26.43
N GLU A 100 -33.20 -19.70 -25.76
CA GLU A 100 -34.49 -19.18 -25.27
C GLU A 100 -35.46 -18.89 -26.41
N LEU A 101 -34.95 -18.50 -27.58
CA LEU A 101 -35.72 -18.25 -28.79
C LEU A 101 -35.92 -19.50 -29.66
N ASP A 102 -35.53 -20.68 -29.19
CA ASP A 102 -35.57 -21.95 -29.93
C ASP A 102 -34.92 -21.88 -31.34
N ASN A 103 -33.96 -20.95 -31.53
CA ASN A 103 -33.24 -20.78 -32.79
C ASN A 103 -32.03 -21.72 -32.88
N ASN A 104 -32.31 -23.01 -33.15
CA ASN A 104 -31.32 -24.08 -33.22
C ASN A 104 -30.19 -23.83 -34.24
N MET A 105 -30.48 -23.13 -35.35
CA MET A 105 -29.46 -22.80 -36.33
C MET A 105 -28.44 -21.81 -35.76
N LEU A 106 -28.92 -20.78 -35.08
CA LEU A 106 -28.04 -19.78 -34.41
C LEU A 106 -27.29 -20.39 -33.25
N VAL A 107 -27.92 -21.24 -32.43
CA VAL A 107 -27.29 -22.01 -31.35
C VAL A 107 -26.09 -22.78 -31.88
N ASN A 108 -26.29 -23.62 -32.89
CA ASN A 108 -25.23 -24.43 -33.49
C ASN A 108 -24.12 -23.57 -34.10
N ARG A 109 -24.48 -22.51 -34.82
CA ARG A 109 -23.50 -21.59 -35.41
C ARG A 109 -22.60 -20.94 -34.36
N ILE A 110 -23.17 -20.32 -33.32
CA ILE A 110 -22.38 -19.63 -32.30
C ILE A 110 -21.51 -20.62 -31.55
N GLN A 111 -22.09 -21.72 -31.08
CA GLN A 111 -21.40 -22.72 -30.28
C GLN A 111 -20.18 -23.29 -31.03
N LYS A 112 -20.37 -23.81 -32.24
CA LYS A 112 -19.32 -24.50 -33.00
C LYS A 112 -18.30 -23.54 -33.61
N THR A 113 -18.72 -22.33 -33.98
CA THR A 113 -17.82 -21.38 -34.64
C THR A 113 -16.96 -20.60 -33.64
N TYR A 114 -17.55 -20.18 -32.51
CA TYR A 114 -16.88 -19.20 -31.63
C TYR A 114 -16.56 -19.70 -30.22
N LEU A 115 -17.25 -20.74 -29.73
CA LEU A 115 -17.13 -21.12 -28.31
C LEU A 115 -16.41 -22.42 -28.08
N ILE A 116 -16.61 -23.44 -28.90
CA ILE A 116 -16.04 -24.76 -28.72
C ILE A 116 -15.33 -25.30 -29.97
N ASN A 117 -14.32 -26.15 -29.72
CA ASN A 117 -13.73 -27.00 -30.77
C ASN A 117 -14.35 -28.39 -30.68
N GLU A 118 -15.08 -28.79 -31.67
CA GLU A 118 -15.82 -30.10 -31.69
C GLU A 118 -14.87 -31.31 -31.61
N PHE A 119 -13.65 -31.19 -32.11
CA PHE A 119 -12.69 -32.27 -32.23
C PHE A 119 -11.72 -32.35 -31.03
N ALA A 120 -11.86 -31.45 -30.08
CA ALA A 120 -11.00 -31.45 -28.86
C ALA A 120 -11.57 -32.37 -27.77
N SER A 121 -10.72 -32.83 -26.87
CA SER A 121 -11.13 -33.53 -25.64
C SER A 121 -12.06 -32.65 -24.80
N GLU A 122 -12.89 -33.25 -23.93
CA GLU A 122 -13.82 -32.47 -23.08
C GLU A 122 -13.12 -31.40 -22.21
N GLU A 123 -11.89 -31.65 -21.81
CA GLU A 123 -11.08 -30.70 -21.03
C GLU A 123 -10.56 -29.53 -21.89
N GLU A 124 -10.37 -29.76 -23.18
CA GLU A 124 -9.80 -28.81 -24.15
C GLU A 124 -10.84 -28.18 -25.11
N LYS A 125 -12.11 -28.46 -24.91
CA LYS A 125 -13.21 -28.09 -25.82
C LYS A 125 -13.40 -26.59 -25.96
N LEU A 126 -13.08 -25.79 -24.93
CA LEU A 126 -13.24 -24.34 -25.01
C LEU A 126 -12.22 -23.74 -25.97
N LYS A 127 -12.66 -22.92 -26.93
CA LYS A 127 -11.75 -22.15 -27.80
C LYS A 127 -10.93 -21.14 -27.02
N LEU A 128 -11.55 -20.43 -26.09
CA LEU A 128 -10.82 -19.56 -25.14
C LEU A 128 -10.50 -20.35 -23.86
N LYS A 129 -9.20 -20.58 -23.61
CA LYS A 129 -8.71 -21.14 -22.38
C LYS A 129 -8.30 -19.98 -21.44
N PRO A 130 -9.14 -19.57 -20.48
CA PRO A 130 -8.82 -18.49 -19.57
C PRO A 130 -7.80 -18.92 -18.54
N THR A 131 -7.32 -17.96 -17.70
CA THR A 131 -6.54 -18.28 -16.50
C THR A 131 -7.34 -19.23 -15.58
N GLU A 132 -6.66 -20.03 -14.77
CA GLU A 132 -7.29 -21.06 -13.91
C GLU A 132 -8.40 -20.47 -13.02
N ASN A 133 -8.15 -19.27 -12.45
CA ASN A 133 -9.13 -18.57 -11.61
C ASN A 133 -10.42 -18.15 -12.33
N ASN A 134 -10.39 -18.04 -13.66
CA ASN A 134 -11.54 -17.65 -14.49
C ASN A 134 -12.21 -18.85 -15.17
N LYS A 135 -11.56 -20.02 -15.15
CA LYS A 135 -11.99 -21.22 -15.89
C LYS A 135 -13.32 -21.75 -15.38
N GLU A 136 -13.50 -21.85 -14.08
CA GLU A 136 -14.74 -22.32 -13.48
C GLU A 136 -15.92 -21.41 -13.81
N ALA A 137 -15.73 -20.09 -13.72
CA ALA A 137 -16.77 -19.12 -14.04
C ALA A 137 -17.15 -19.18 -15.53
N LEU A 138 -16.18 -19.28 -16.45
CA LEU A 138 -16.45 -19.38 -17.89
C LEU A 138 -17.18 -20.69 -18.24
N ARG A 139 -16.79 -21.82 -17.63
CA ARG A 139 -17.48 -23.09 -17.81
C ARG A 139 -18.90 -23.03 -17.25
N PHE A 140 -19.07 -22.43 -16.08
CA PHE A 140 -20.40 -22.26 -15.48
C PHE A 140 -21.35 -21.51 -16.41
N ILE A 141 -20.99 -20.32 -16.92
CA ILE A 141 -21.87 -19.54 -17.77
C ILE A 141 -22.18 -20.21 -19.11
N LEU A 142 -21.31 -21.12 -19.59
CA LEU A 142 -21.53 -21.84 -20.83
C LEU A 142 -22.41 -23.09 -20.65
N TYR A 143 -22.25 -23.83 -19.55
CA TYR A 143 -22.85 -25.17 -19.38
C TYR A 143 -23.92 -25.25 -18.30
N SER A 144 -24.05 -24.26 -17.38
CA SER A 144 -25.09 -24.28 -16.34
C SER A 144 -26.49 -24.31 -16.92
N THR A 145 -27.43 -24.88 -16.18
CA THR A 145 -28.87 -24.85 -16.49
C THR A 145 -29.54 -23.65 -15.82
N ASP A 146 -30.71 -23.27 -16.28
CA ASP A 146 -31.42 -22.12 -15.71
C ASP A 146 -31.81 -22.39 -14.27
N GLY A 147 -31.52 -21.41 -13.38
CA GLY A 147 -31.76 -21.50 -11.95
C GLY A 147 -30.55 -21.94 -11.12
N GLU A 148 -29.43 -22.33 -11.74
CA GLU A 148 -28.19 -22.58 -11.00
C GLU A 148 -27.48 -21.26 -10.70
N GLU A 149 -26.91 -21.15 -9.47
CA GLU A 149 -26.16 -19.99 -9.03
C GLU A 149 -24.67 -20.31 -8.92
N PHE A 150 -23.82 -19.40 -9.39
CA PHE A 150 -22.38 -19.52 -9.23
C PHE A 150 -21.98 -19.23 -7.78
N LYS A 151 -21.22 -20.13 -7.16
CA LYS A 151 -20.75 -19.98 -5.79
C LYS A 151 -19.47 -19.14 -5.77
N GLY A 152 -19.57 -17.92 -5.24
CA GLY A 152 -18.44 -16.99 -5.12
C GLY A 152 -18.58 -15.76 -6.01
N TYR A 153 -17.55 -14.91 -5.99
CA TYR A 153 -17.50 -13.68 -6.80
C TYR A 153 -16.59 -13.86 -8.02
N SER A 154 -17.06 -13.47 -9.18
CA SER A 154 -16.27 -13.42 -10.42
C SER A 154 -16.73 -12.28 -11.32
N LYS A 155 -15.80 -11.45 -11.79
CA LYS A 155 -16.10 -10.42 -12.81
C LYS A 155 -16.60 -11.02 -14.13
N ILE A 156 -16.29 -12.27 -14.43
CA ILE A 156 -16.86 -12.98 -15.58
C ILE A 156 -18.36 -13.13 -15.41
N ILE A 157 -18.81 -13.55 -14.21
CA ILE A 157 -20.23 -13.70 -13.91
C ILE A 157 -20.93 -12.35 -13.95
N GLU A 158 -20.40 -11.35 -13.21
CA GLU A 158 -20.97 -10.00 -13.14
C GLU A 158 -21.15 -9.37 -14.54
N ASN A 159 -20.13 -9.46 -15.39
CA ASN A 159 -20.18 -8.89 -16.73
C ASN A 159 -21.04 -9.73 -17.69
N PHE A 160 -21.08 -11.05 -17.52
CA PHE A 160 -21.99 -11.91 -18.27
C PHE A 160 -23.45 -11.59 -17.94
N ASP A 161 -23.80 -11.43 -16.68
CA ASP A 161 -25.15 -11.05 -16.23
C ASP A 161 -25.56 -9.71 -16.84
N TYR A 162 -24.64 -8.74 -16.89
CA TYR A 162 -24.87 -7.47 -17.58
C TYR A 162 -25.22 -7.71 -19.08
N PHE A 163 -24.46 -8.56 -19.79
CA PHE A 163 -24.75 -8.86 -21.21
C PHE A 163 -26.07 -9.62 -21.37
N ARG A 164 -26.39 -10.56 -20.49
CA ARG A 164 -27.66 -11.28 -20.49
C ARG A 164 -28.87 -10.35 -20.36
N PHE A 165 -28.73 -9.35 -19.47
CA PHE A 165 -29.77 -8.33 -19.30
C PHE A 165 -29.89 -7.38 -20.52
N SER A 166 -28.76 -7.03 -21.14
CA SER A 166 -28.68 -6.00 -22.18
C SER A 166 -28.97 -6.54 -23.60
N ILE A 167 -28.76 -7.83 -23.83
CA ILE A 167 -28.96 -8.49 -25.12
C ILE A 167 -30.34 -9.23 -25.15
N ASN A 168 -31.20 -8.86 -26.06
CA ASN A 168 -32.56 -9.36 -26.13
C ASN A 168 -33.02 -9.63 -27.58
N ALA A 169 -34.26 -10.10 -27.77
CA ALA A 169 -34.83 -10.44 -29.06
C ALA A 169 -34.92 -9.24 -30.04
N GLU A 170 -34.92 -8.01 -29.54
CA GLU A 170 -35.04 -6.82 -30.39
C GLU A 170 -33.69 -6.35 -30.95
N ASN A 171 -32.59 -6.61 -30.26
CA ASN A 171 -31.26 -6.07 -30.60
C ASN A 171 -30.21 -7.11 -31.03
N TYR A 172 -30.47 -8.42 -30.88
CA TYR A 172 -29.46 -9.45 -31.14
C TYR A 172 -28.93 -9.47 -32.57
N GLU A 173 -29.77 -9.18 -33.56
CA GLU A 173 -29.35 -9.13 -34.97
C GLU A 173 -28.42 -7.93 -35.25
N VAL A 174 -28.71 -6.78 -34.64
CA VAL A 174 -27.87 -5.60 -34.72
C VAL A 174 -26.52 -5.89 -34.10
N ILE A 175 -26.49 -6.57 -32.94
CA ILE A 175 -25.24 -6.95 -32.25
C ILE A 175 -24.43 -7.94 -33.10
N GLN A 176 -25.07 -8.94 -33.74
CA GLN A 176 -24.37 -9.85 -34.67
C GLN A 176 -23.72 -9.09 -35.83
N ARG A 177 -24.47 -8.16 -36.46
CA ARG A 177 -23.91 -7.30 -37.52
C ARG A 177 -22.75 -6.46 -37.03
N GLY A 178 -22.83 -5.87 -35.81
CA GLY A 178 -21.76 -5.11 -35.21
C GLY A 178 -20.51 -5.95 -34.94
N LEU A 179 -20.68 -7.15 -34.38
CA LEU A 179 -19.58 -8.10 -34.14
C LEU A 179 -18.83 -8.47 -35.43
N SER A 180 -19.55 -8.67 -36.55
CA SER A 180 -18.94 -9.00 -37.86
C SER A 180 -18.15 -7.86 -38.48
N LYS A 181 -18.29 -6.61 -37.94
CA LYS A 181 -17.57 -5.42 -38.39
C LYS A 181 -16.39 -5.05 -37.45
N LEU A 182 -16.18 -5.78 -36.35
CA LEU A 182 -15.05 -5.55 -35.47
C LEU A 182 -13.75 -5.97 -36.16
N ILE A 183 -12.78 -5.07 -36.12
CA ILE A 183 -11.40 -5.31 -36.60
C ILE A 183 -10.39 -5.00 -35.53
N PHE A 184 -9.24 -5.66 -35.61
CA PHE A 184 -8.11 -5.40 -34.73
C PHE A 184 -6.80 -5.55 -35.52
N VAL A 185 -5.68 -5.02 -34.93
CA VAL A 185 -4.34 -5.33 -35.43
C VAL A 185 -3.92 -6.68 -34.84
N ASP A 186 -3.82 -7.65 -35.72
CA ASP A 186 -3.33 -9.01 -35.45
C ASP A 186 -1.80 -9.00 -35.45
N ILE A 187 -1.18 -9.22 -34.27
CA ILE A 187 0.27 -9.21 -34.12
C ILE A 187 0.74 -10.61 -33.69
N SER A 188 1.35 -11.31 -34.63
CA SER A 188 1.91 -12.64 -34.40
C SER A 188 3.41 -12.56 -34.14
N LEU A 189 3.85 -13.17 -33.05
CA LEU A 189 5.24 -13.24 -32.60
C LEU A 189 5.80 -14.65 -32.82
N ASP A 190 7.07 -14.69 -33.23
CA ASP A 190 7.86 -15.91 -33.38
C ASP A 190 8.79 -16.04 -32.16
N ARG A 191 8.61 -17.09 -31.30
CA ARG A 191 9.43 -17.29 -30.09
C ARG A 191 10.92 -17.37 -30.35
N GLN A 192 11.35 -17.81 -31.53
CA GLN A 192 12.76 -17.96 -31.84
C GLN A 192 13.42 -16.64 -32.27
N LYS A 193 12.64 -15.69 -32.80
CA LYS A 193 13.14 -14.43 -33.37
C LYS A 193 12.75 -13.19 -32.59
N ASP A 194 11.62 -13.23 -31.93
CA ASP A 194 11.06 -12.10 -31.20
C ASP A 194 11.24 -12.31 -29.70
N ASN A 195 11.41 -11.23 -28.94
CA ASN A 195 11.39 -11.27 -27.49
C ASN A 195 9.98 -10.83 -27.01
N PRO A 196 9.11 -11.76 -26.64
CA PRO A 196 7.73 -11.44 -26.26
C PRO A 196 7.64 -10.48 -25.07
N GLN A 197 8.59 -10.57 -24.11
CA GLN A 197 8.62 -9.71 -22.94
C GLN A 197 8.89 -8.25 -23.29
N ARG A 198 9.90 -7.98 -24.15
CA ARG A 198 10.19 -6.59 -24.58
C ARG A 198 9.03 -5.98 -25.37
N ILE A 199 8.37 -6.79 -26.20
CA ILE A 199 7.21 -6.35 -26.96
C ILE A 199 6.05 -6.06 -26.05
N PHE A 200 5.79 -6.92 -25.06
CA PHE A 200 4.78 -6.72 -24.04
C PHE A 200 5.03 -5.45 -23.20
N GLU A 201 6.27 -5.23 -22.75
CA GLU A 201 6.67 -4.01 -22.02
C GLU A 201 6.41 -2.75 -22.87
N SER A 202 6.75 -2.79 -24.17
CA SER A 202 6.55 -1.66 -25.09
C SER A 202 5.08 -1.36 -25.36
N LEU A 203 4.25 -2.38 -25.54
CA LEU A 203 2.81 -2.22 -25.82
C LEU A 203 2.03 -1.72 -24.60
N ASN A 204 2.40 -2.18 -23.42
CA ASN A 204 1.71 -1.77 -22.19
C ASN A 204 2.07 -0.34 -21.74
N SER A 205 3.15 0.25 -22.29
CA SER A 205 3.45 1.67 -22.04
C SER A 205 2.39 2.64 -22.60
N THR A 206 1.50 2.18 -23.47
CA THR A 206 0.46 2.96 -24.16
C THR A 206 -0.98 2.58 -23.81
N GLY A 207 -1.19 1.57 -22.93
CA GLY A 207 -2.50 1.01 -22.56
C GLY A 207 -2.91 1.26 -21.11
N LEU A 208 -3.85 0.46 -20.60
CA LEU A 208 -4.20 0.43 -19.16
C LEU A 208 -2.96 -0.01 -18.38
N GLU A 209 -2.47 0.85 -17.48
CA GLU A 209 -1.28 0.60 -16.68
C GLU A 209 -1.39 -0.74 -15.93
N LEU A 210 -0.40 -1.60 -16.15
CA LEU A 210 -0.21 -2.80 -15.36
C LEU A 210 0.36 -2.43 -13.99
N SER A 211 -0.06 -3.16 -12.97
CA SER A 211 0.58 -3.02 -11.66
C SER A 211 2.04 -3.48 -11.72
N GLN A 212 2.87 -2.95 -10.82
CA GLN A 212 4.27 -3.38 -10.71
C GLN A 212 4.38 -4.90 -10.45
N ALA A 213 3.43 -5.45 -9.70
CA ALA A 213 3.32 -6.89 -9.45
C ALA A 213 3.05 -7.68 -10.75
N ASP A 214 2.19 -7.19 -11.63
CA ASP A 214 1.91 -7.85 -12.91
C ASP A 214 3.14 -7.86 -13.82
N LEU A 215 3.88 -6.75 -13.87
CA LEU A 215 5.13 -6.65 -14.65
C LEU A 215 6.18 -7.64 -14.12
N ILE A 216 6.32 -7.77 -12.79
CA ILE A 216 7.25 -8.70 -12.17
C ILE A 216 6.82 -10.16 -12.43
N ARG A 217 5.52 -10.48 -12.30
CA ARG A 217 5.00 -11.81 -12.62
C ARG A 217 5.30 -12.20 -14.07
N ASN A 218 5.08 -11.28 -15.00
CA ASN A 218 5.37 -11.49 -16.41
C ASN A 218 6.87 -11.69 -16.63
N TYR A 219 7.73 -10.89 -15.99
CA TYR A 219 9.18 -11.03 -16.05
C TYR A 219 9.64 -12.42 -15.60
N ILE A 220 9.08 -12.92 -14.51
CA ILE A 220 9.41 -14.23 -13.93
C ILE A 220 8.96 -15.39 -14.83
N LEU A 221 7.78 -15.30 -15.43
CA LEU A 221 7.13 -16.46 -16.03
C LEU A 221 7.18 -16.50 -17.55
N MET A 222 7.21 -15.36 -18.23
CA MET A 222 7.01 -15.30 -19.69
C MET A 222 8.09 -16.04 -20.50
N GLY A 223 9.34 -16.07 -20.01
CA GLY A 223 10.46 -16.76 -20.67
C GLY A 223 10.50 -18.27 -20.46
N LEU A 224 9.66 -18.82 -19.58
CA LEU A 224 9.68 -20.24 -19.21
C LEU A 224 8.83 -21.10 -20.15
N SER A 225 9.13 -22.42 -20.21
CA SER A 225 8.23 -23.38 -20.82
C SER A 225 6.90 -23.46 -20.07
N ARG A 226 5.81 -23.84 -20.74
CA ARG A 226 4.46 -23.88 -20.12
C ARG A 226 4.42 -24.70 -18.84
N SER A 227 5.01 -25.89 -18.83
CA SER A 227 5.07 -26.74 -17.62
C SER A 227 5.79 -26.06 -16.47
N ASN A 228 6.84 -25.30 -16.75
CA ASN A 228 7.57 -24.52 -15.74
C ASN A 228 6.79 -23.28 -15.32
N GLN A 229 6.07 -22.61 -16.22
CA GLN A 229 5.18 -21.50 -15.88
C GLN A 229 4.13 -21.93 -14.85
N ASP A 230 3.42 -23.03 -15.11
CA ASP A 230 2.38 -23.55 -14.23
C ASP A 230 2.96 -23.99 -12.88
N ARG A 231 4.11 -24.68 -12.90
CA ARG A 231 4.80 -25.14 -11.70
C ARG A 231 5.26 -23.96 -10.82
N ILE A 232 5.98 -23.00 -11.42
CA ILE A 232 6.52 -21.83 -10.71
C ILE A 232 5.39 -20.94 -10.19
N TYR A 233 4.35 -20.74 -10.99
CA TYR A 233 3.17 -20.00 -10.56
C TYR A 233 2.52 -20.63 -9.32
N LYS A 234 2.15 -21.93 -9.38
CA LYS A 234 1.48 -22.63 -8.28
C LYS A 234 2.33 -22.72 -7.01
N ILE A 235 3.62 -23.02 -7.15
CA ILE A 235 4.49 -23.21 -5.99
C ILE A 235 4.85 -21.90 -5.30
N TYR A 236 5.04 -20.82 -6.06
CA TYR A 236 5.60 -19.57 -5.53
C TYR A 236 4.67 -18.39 -5.68
N TRP A 237 4.29 -18.02 -6.92
CA TRP A 237 3.61 -16.76 -7.17
C TRP A 237 2.19 -16.71 -6.61
N GLU A 238 1.41 -17.74 -6.80
CA GLU A 238 0.07 -17.88 -6.22
C GLU A 238 0.10 -17.74 -4.68
N VAL A 239 1.14 -18.30 -4.05
CA VAL A 239 1.34 -18.16 -2.61
C VAL A 239 1.64 -16.71 -2.24
N ILE A 240 2.44 -16.00 -3.07
CA ILE A 240 2.73 -14.58 -2.88
C ILE A 240 1.44 -13.76 -3.02
N GLU A 241 0.66 -13.97 -4.06
CA GLU A 241 -0.63 -13.27 -4.27
C GLU A 241 -1.61 -13.50 -3.11
N LYS A 242 -1.76 -14.74 -2.66
CA LYS A 242 -2.65 -15.08 -1.54
C LYS A 242 -2.22 -14.42 -0.23
N ASN A 243 -0.92 -14.45 0.07
CA ASN A 243 -0.42 -13.92 1.34
C ASN A 243 -0.26 -12.39 1.35
N ALA A 244 -0.03 -11.77 0.20
CA ALA A 244 0.00 -10.31 0.09
C ALA A 244 -1.39 -9.69 -0.14
N LYS A 245 -2.46 -10.40 0.20
CA LYS A 245 -3.82 -9.88 0.15
C LYS A 245 -4.21 -9.31 1.52
N ASP A 246 -4.64 -8.05 1.53
CA ASP A 246 -5.28 -7.42 2.68
C ASP A 246 -6.72 -7.95 2.76
N GLU A 247 -6.99 -8.79 3.76
CA GLU A 247 -8.28 -9.46 3.94
C GLU A 247 -9.39 -8.49 4.37
N THR A 248 -9.02 -7.42 5.09
CA THR A 248 -9.98 -6.42 5.57
C THR A 248 -10.48 -5.54 4.43
N LEU A 249 -9.58 -5.10 3.56
CA LEU A 249 -9.90 -4.25 2.41
C LEU A 249 -10.22 -5.05 1.15
N ASN A 250 -10.06 -6.37 1.18
CA ASN A 250 -10.15 -7.28 0.03
C ASN A 250 -9.29 -6.81 -1.17
N LYS A 251 -8.09 -6.29 -0.89
CA LYS A 251 -7.19 -5.67 -1.88
C LYS A 251 -5.85 -6.40 -1.92
N THR A 252 -5.32 -6.63 -3.14
CA THR A 252 -3.94 -7.12 -3.31
C THR A 252 -2.92 -6.04 -2.97
N ARG A 253 -1.85 -6.43 -2.28
CA ARG A 253 -0.70 -5.59 -1.89
C ARG A 253 0.62 -6.19 -2.35
N VAL A 254 0.61 -6.95 -3.43
CA VAL A 254 1.83 -7.60 -3.95
C VAL A 254 2.88 -6.56 -4.35
N SER A 255 2.49 -5.47 -5.00
CA SER A 255 3.41 -4.40 -5.39
C SER A 255 4.06 -3.74 -4.17
N GLU A 256 3.26 -3.46 -3.13
CA GLU A 256 3.74 -2.91 -1.87
C GLU A 256 4.66 -3.89 -1.14
N PHE A 257 4.29 -5.18 -1.08
CA PHE A 257 5.14 -6.22 -0.50
C PHE A 257 6.50 -6.30 -1.19
N ILE A 258 6.54 -6.34 -2.53
CA ILE A 258 7.81 -6.43 -3.26
C ILE A 258 8.63 -5.15 -3.07
N ARG A 259 7.99 -3.99 -3.00
CA ARG A 259 8.67 -2.73 -2.67
C ARG A 259 9.33 -2.78 -1.30
N ASP A 260 8.62 -3.24 -0.27
CA ASP A 260 9.14 -3.39 1.09
C ASP A 260 10.26 -4.44 1.16
N TYR A 261 10.11 -5.55 0.42
CA TYR A 261 11.15 -6.57 0.30
C TYR A 261 12.42 -6.03 -0.37
N LEU A 262 12.29 -5.27 -1.47
CA LEU A 262 13.43 -4.63 -2.13
C LEU A 262 14.08 -3.58 -1.23
N THR A 263 13.29 -2.81 -0.49
CA THR A 263 13.80 -1.86 0.51
C THR A 263 14.71 -2.56 1.52
N LEU A 264 14.28 -3.71 2.03
CA LEU A 264 15.08 -4.52 2.94
C LEU A 264 16.37 -5.05 2.28
N LYS A 265 16.27 -5.55 1.05
CA LYS A 265 17.41 -6.21 0.37
C LYS A 265 18.40 -5.23 -0.26
N ASN A 266 17.96 -4.07 -0.72
CA ASN A 266 18.79 -3.07 -1.41
C ASN A 266 19.22 -1.93 -0.51
N LYS A 267 18.56 -1.76 0.65
CA LYS A 267 18.73 -0.60 1.55
C LYS A 267 18.48 0.73 0.83
N GLU A 268 17.58 0.69 -0.12
CA GLU A 268 17.09 1.81 -0.89
C GLU A 268 15.57 1.65 -1.04
N ILE A 269 14.83 2.74 -0.94
CA ILE A 269 13.36 2.70 -1.06
C ILE A 269 13.00 2.96 -2.52
N PRO A 270 12.55 1.95 -3.28
CA PRO A 270 12.13 2.17 -4.67
C PRO A 270 10.92 3.10 -4.73
N ASN A 271 10.88 3.99 -5.73
CA ASN A 271 9.65 4.71 -6.05
C ASN A 271 8.53 3.71 -6.42
N LYS A 272 7.29 4.10 -6.25
CA LYS A 272 6.15 3.20 -6.53
C LYS A 272 6.09 2.75 -8.00
N GLY A 273 6.55 3.59 -8.92
CA GLY A 273 6.62 3.28 -10.35
C GLY A 273 7.83 2.42 -10.75
N ASP A 274 8.87 2.36 -9.91
CA ASP A 274 10.17 1.77 -10.25
C ASP A 274 10.39 0.38 -9.66
N VAL A 275 9.40 -0.17 -8.95
CA VAL A 275 9.55 -1.46 -8.24
C VAL A 275 9.94 -2.58 -9.20
N TYR A 276 9.34 -2.62 -10.40
CA TYR A 276 9.67 -3.59 -11.43
C TYR A 276 11.11 -3.44 -11.96
N SER A 277 11.52 -2.22 -12.31
CA SER A 277 12.87 -1.96 -12.84
C SER A 277 13.93 -2.31 -11.80
N LYS A 278 13.73 -1.94 -10.52
CA LYS A 278 14.63 -2.29 -9.41
C LYS A 278 14.65 -3.78 -9.13
N PHE A 279 13.51 -4.47 -9.25
CA PHE A 279 13.47 -5.93 -9.14
C PHE A 279 14.29 -6.61 -10.25
N LYS A 280 14.11 -6.20 -11.49
CA LYS A 280 14.81 -6.73 -12.66
C LYS A 280 16.31 -6.47 -12.61
N GLU A 281 16.70 -5.28 -12.14
CA GLU A 281 18.11 -4.91 -11.92
C GLU A 281 18.76 -5.80 -10.86
N LYS A 282 18.09 -6.01 -9.73
CA LYS A 282 18.60 -6.82 -8.60
C LYS A 282 18.67 -8.31 -8.93
N TYR A 283 17.68 -8.82 -9.64
CA TYR A 283 17.51 -10.24 -9.92
C TYR A 283 17.45 -10.51 -11.43
N PRO A 284 18.57 -10.32 -12.16
CA PRO A 284 18.66 -10.75 -13.55
C PRO A 284 18.62 -12.29 -13.57
N THR A 285 17.51 -12.86 -14.03
CA THR A 285 17.33 -14.32 -14.05
C THR A 285 17.88 -14.90 -15.34
N SER A 286 18.92 -15.72 -15.23
CA SER A 286 19.52 -16.42 -16.36
C SER A 286 19.07 -17.88 -16.42
N THR A 287 18.81 -18.49 -15.27
CA THR A 287 18.40 -19.89 -15.13
C THR A 287 17.19 -20.04 -14.23
N ILE A 288 16.52 -21.19 -14.35
CA ILE A 288 15.34 -21.48 -13.50
C ILE A 288 15.73 -21.71 -12.05
N GLU A 289 16.91 -22.24 -11.81
CA GLU A 289 17.46 -22.51 -10.49
C GLU A 289 17.73 -21.20 -9.73
N GLU A 290 18.34 -20.21 -10.38
CA GLU A 290 18.55 -18.87 -9.81
C GLU A 290 17.22 -18.19 -9.50
N LEU A 291 16.25 -18.29 -10.41
CA LEU A 291 14.91 -17.80 -10.21
C LEU A 291 14.24 -18.42 -8.98
N GLU A 292 14.34 -19.73 -8.82
CA GLU A 292 13.73 -20.42 -7.68
C GLU A 292 14.34 -20.03 -6.33
N ILE A 293 15.63 -19.67 -6.28
CA ILE A 293 16.26 -19.15 -5.06
C ILE A 293 15.58 -17.86 -4.63
N VAL A 294 15.40 -16.92 -5.56
CA VAL A 294 14.73 -15.64 -5.30
C VAL A 294 13.27 -15.86 -4.89
N LEU A 295 12.57 -16.74 -5.58
CA LEU A 295 11.16 -17.02 -5.31
C LEU A 295 10.93 -17.73 -3.97
N LYS A 296 11.86 -18.58 -3.53
CA LYS A 296 11.84 -19.19 -2.20
C LYS A 296 11.97 -18.14 -1.11
N ASP A 297 12.88 -17.19 -1.28
CA ASP A 297 13.07 -16.08 -0.34
C ASP A 297 11.83 -15.17 -0.30
N LEU A 298 11.31 -14.75 -1.45
CA LEU A 298 10.05 -13.98 -1.54
C LEU A 298 8.89 -14.72 -0.85
N LYS A 299 8.75 -16.02 -1.09
CA LYS A 299 7.72 -16.87 -0.49
C LYS A 299 7.86 -16.96 1.05
N ALA A 300 9.07 -16.92 1.58
CA ALA A 300 9.30 -16.85 3.02
C ALA A 300 8.85 -15.48 3.57
N PHE A 301 9.33 -14.39 2.97
CA PHE A 301 9.05 -13.04 3.43
C PHE A 301 7.58 -12.63 3.30
N VAL A 302 6.87 -13.09 2.26
CA VAL A 302 5.43 -12.79 2.13
C VAL A 302 4.58 -13.37 3.25
N ARG A 303 5.01 -14.48 3.88
CA ARG A 303 4.33 -15.05 5.05
C ARG A 303 4.48 -14.15 6.28
N TYR A 304 5.64 -13.52 6.45
CA TYR A 304 5.84 -12.51 7.50
C TYR A 304 5.01 -11.26 7.19
N TYR A 305 5.05 -10.79 5.95
CA TYR A 305 4.24 -9.67 5.48
C TYR A 305 2.74 -9.91 5.69
N ASN A 306 2.25 -11.12 5.42
CA ASN A 306 0.85 -11.49 5.65
C ASN A 306 0.43 -11.23 7.10
N LYS A 307 1.25 -11.64 8.07
CA LYS A 307 0.96 -11.44 9.50
C LYS A 307 1.02 -9.96 9.90
N LEU A 308 1.85 -9.16 9.22
CA LEU A 308 1.89 -7.72 9.43
C LEU A 308 0.62 -7.02 8.93
N ILE A 309 0.10 -7.40 7.74
CA ILE A 309 -1.10 -6.78 7.16
C ILE A 309 -2.41 -7.41 7.67
N ASN A 310 -2.37 -8.68 8.07
CA ASN A 310 -3.51 -9.45 8.58
C ASN A 310 -3.15 -10.08 9.94
N PRO A 311 -3.06 -9.32 11.03
CA PRO A 311 -2.63 -9.82 12.34
C PRO A 311 -3.44 -11.03 12.85
N LYS A 312 -4.68 -11.18 12.40
CA LYS A 312 -5.54 -12.33 12.73
C LYS A 312 -4.94 -13.68 12.33
N ASN A 313 -4.02 -13.67 11.35
CA ASN A 313 -3.29 -14.86 10.89
C ASN A 313 -2.10 -15.22 11.80
N GLU A 314 -1.78 -14.39 12.82
CA GLU A 314 -0.82 -14.72 13.86
C GLU A 314 -1.47 -15.57 14.94
N THR A 315 -0.82 -16.68 15.27
CA THR A 315 -1.34 -17.67 16.26
C THR A 315 -1.04 -17.28 17.69
N ASP A 316 0.08 -16.60 17.95
CA ASP A 316 0.41 -16.09 19.27
C ASP A 316 -0.40 -14.83 19.60
N ASN A 317 -1.25 -14.91 20.62
CA ASN A 317 -2.13 -13.80 21.01
C ASN A 317 -1.35 -12.54 21.42
N GLY A 318 -0.22 -12.68 22.08
CA GLY A 318 0.59 -11.55 22.52
C GLY A 318 1.20 -10.80 21.34
N ILE A 319 1.75 -11.53 20.36
CA ILE A 319 2.30 -10.98 19.12
C ILE A 319 1.18 -10.37 18.29
N ARG A 320 0.05 -11.10 18.11
CA ARG A 320 -1.13 -10.62 17.36
C ARG A 320 -1.61 -9.27 17.86
N THR A 321 -1.79 -9.11 19.15
CA THR A 321 -2.22 -7.85 19.76
C THR A 321 -1.27 -6.69 19.42
N GLN A 322 0.06 -6.92 19.46
CA GLN A 322 1.01 -5.87 19.14
C GLN A 322 0.98 -5.52 17.64
N LEU A 323 0.80 -6.50 16.76
CA LEU A 323 0.65 -6.26 15.32
C LEU A 323 -0.64 -5.50 14.98
N GLU A 324 -1.75 -5.80 15.67
CA GLU A 324 -2.99 -5.04 15.55
C GLU A 324 -2.80 -3.57 15.94
N TYR A 325 -2.06 -3.30 17.01
CA TYR A 325 -1.71 -1.94 17.41
C TYR A 325 -0.82 -1.21 16.41
N ILE A 326 0.15 -1.89 15.80
CA ILE A 326 0.98 -1.33 14.71
C ILE A 326 0.12 -0.95 13.50
N ASN A 327 -0.85 -1.79 13.13
CA ASN A 327 -1.77 -1.49 12.03
C ASN A 327 -2.69 -0.29 12.33
N ARG A 328 -3.13 -0.12 13.58
CA ARG A 328 -3.90 1.07 13.98
C ARG A 328 -3.09 2.36 13.89
N LEU A 329 -1.80 2.28 14.16
CA LEU A 329 -0.88 3.40 14.02
C LEU A 329 -0.48 3.69 12.57
N GLU A 330 -0.84 2.80 11.63
CA GLU A 330 -0.51 2.91 10.20
C GLU A 330 1.00 3.03 9.94
N ILE A 331 1.82 2.32 10.74
CA ILE A 331 3.30 2.36 10.67
C ILE A 331 3.82 1.41 9.57
N ASN A 332 3.29 1.49 8.37
CA ASN A 332 3.70 0.60 7.26
C ASN A 332 5.19 0.78 6.88
N VAL A 333 5.74 1.96 7.16
CA VAL A 333 7.16 2.26 6.92
C VAL A 333 8.13 1.39 7.74
N ALA A 334 7.65 0.75 8.81
CA ALA A 334 8.41 -0.20 9.60
C ALA A 334 8.37 -1.63 9.04
N PHE A 335 7.56 -1.92 8.04
CA PHE A 335 7.37 -3.30 7.54
C PHE A 335 8.66 -3.94 7.01
N PRO A 336 9.53 -3.25 6.25
CA PRO A 336 10.81 -3.84 5.85
C PRO A 336 11.63 -4.33 7.05
N PHE A 337 11.76 -3.51 8.08
CA PHE A 337 12.42 -3.85 9.33
C PHE A 337 11.72 -5.00 10.07
N LEU A 338 10.40 -4.89 10.26
CA LEU A 338 9.63 -5.89 10.98
C LEU A 338 9.58 -7.25 10.28
N MET A 339 9.59 -7.30 8.94
CA MET A 339 9.73 -8.56 8.21
C MET A 339 11.05 -9.25 8.54
N LYS A 340 12.13 -8.49 8.68
CA LYS A 340 13.44 -9.05 9.03
C LYS A 340 13.49 -9.53 10.48
N VAL A 341 12.96 -8.76 11.42
CA VAL A 341 12.82 -9.16 12.82
C VAL A 341 11.93 -10.40 12.95
N TYR A 342 10.87 -10.49 12.12
CA TYR A 342 10.00 -11.67 12.06
C TYR A 342 10.73 -12.91 11.52
N GLU A 343 11.60 -12.73 10.52
CA GLU A 343 12.48 -13.80 10.03
C GLU A 343 13.38 -14.33 11.16
N ASP A 344 14.01 -13.42 11.93
CA ASP A 344 14.89 -13.80 13.04
C ASP A 344 14.12 -14.53 14.15
N PHE A 345 12.90 -14.10 14.45
CA PHE A 345 11.99 -14.82 15.35
C PHE A 345 11.62 -16.21 14.79
N SER A 346 11.29 -16.30 13.52
CA SER A 346 10.94 -17.57 12.86
C SER A 346 12.11 -18.56 12.79
N LYS A 347 13.34 -18.06 12.76
CA LYS A 347 14.59 -18.84 12.79
C LYS A 347 15.12 -19.09 14.21
N GLU A 348 14.34 -18.74 15.23
CA GLU A 348 14.70 -18.89 16.64
C GLU A 348 15.98 -18.13 17.05
N ILE A 349 16.42 -17.14 16.26
CA ILE A 349 17.52 -16.24 16.59
C ILE A 349 17.14 -15.36 17.78
N ILE A 350 15.87 -14.95 17.85
CA ILE A 350 15.30 -14.23 18.99
C ILE A 350 14.07 -14.96 19.52
N GLY A 351 13.88 -14.87 20.84
CA GLY A 351 12.71 -15.44 21.50
C GLY A 351 11.47 -14.55 21.40
N ARG A 352 10.32 -15.11 21.77
CA ARG A 352 9.02 -14.43 21.81
C ARG A 352 9.03 -13.11 22.56
N THR A 353 9.67 -13.08 23.74
CA THR A 353 9.74 -11.88 24.59
C THR A 353 10.48 -10.75 23.87
N THR A 354 11.63 -11.05 23.27
CA THR A 354 12.41 -10.07 22.50
C THR A 354 11.60 -9.53 21.33
N PHE A 355 10.91 -10.40 20.58
CA PHE A 355 10.08 -9.97 19.46
C PHE A 355 8.95 -9.01 19.91
N ILE A 356 8.21 -9.35 20.98
CA ILE A 356 7.18 -8.47 21.54
C ILE A 356 7.81 -7.14 21.99
N SER A 357 8.97 -7.15 22.63
CA SER A 357 9.65 -5.93 23.05
C SER A 357 10.06 -5.03 21.89
N VAL A 358 10.48 -5.61 20.76
CA VAL A 358 10.72 -4.86 19.50
C VAL A 358 9.44 -4.21 18.99
N LEU A 359 8.31 -4.93 18.97
CA LEU A 359 7.03 -4.38 18.56
C LEU A 359 6.57 -3.23 19.48
N LEU A 360 6.81 -3.34 20.79
CA LEU A 360 6.50 -2.29 21.77
C LEU A 360 7.38 -1.06 21.59
N ILE A 361 8.68 -1.22 21.36
CA ILE A 361 9.58 -0.07 21.16
C ILE A 361 9.25 0.69 19.86
N VAL A 362 8.89 -0.02 18.79
CA VAL A 362 8.43 0.59 17.53
C VAL A 362 7.16 1.42 17.76
N GLN A 363 6.19 0.88 18.51
CA GLN A 363 4.97 1.62 18.87
C GLN A 363 5.31 2.85 19.73
N SER A 364 6.13 2.69 20.76
CA SER A 364 6.50 3.79 21.65
C SER A 364 7.21 4.90 20.90
N PHE A 365 8.25 4.58 20.13
CA PHE A 365 9.00 5.53 19.33
C PHE A 365 8.08 6.32 18.39
N THR A 366 7.25 5.61 17.64
CA THR A 366 6.40 6.23 16.62
C THR A 366 5.27 7.05 17.23
N PHE A 367 4.63 6.54 18.29
CA PHE A 367 3.47 7.22 18.88
C PHE A 367 3.86 8.44 19.70
N ARG A 368 4.98 8.42 20.42
CA ARG A 368 5.52 9.62 21.08
C ARG A 368 5.83 10.72 20.08
N ARG A 369 6.45 10.37 18.96
CA ARG A 369 6.71 11.33 17.86
C ARG A 369 5.39 11.90 17.29
N PHE A 370 4.37 11.07 17.13
CA PHE A 370 3.04 11.51 16.70
C PHE A 370 2.40 12.50 17.72
N ILE A 371 2.54 12.24 19.03
CA ILE A 371 2.04 13.16 20.06
C ILE A 371 2.71 14.52 19.97
N LEU A 372 4.02 14.58 19.75
CA LEU A 372 4.75 15.82 19.57
C LEU A 372 4.50 16.51 18.22
N GLY A 373 3.88 15.82 17.25
CA GLY A 373 3.72 16.33 15.90
C GLY A 373 5.01 16.36 15.08
N LEU A 374 6.00 15.49 15.43
CA LEU A 374 7.24 15.39 14.67
C LEU A 374 7.01 14.82 13.28
N PRO A 375 7.74 15.28 12.25
CA PRO A 375 7.60 14.80 10.89
C PRO A 375 7.77 13.28 10.76
N THR A 376 6.97 12.67 9.89
CA THR A 376 7.02 11.21 9.66
C THR A 376 7.99 10.79 8.55
N ASN A 377 8.50 11.75 7.77
CA ASN A 377 9.31 11.48 6.58
C ASN A 377 10.63 10.75 6.90
N ALA A 378 11.24 11.09 8.05
CA ALA A 378 12.46 10.42 8.52
C ALA A 378 12.24 8.94 8.87
N LEU A 379 11.02 8.53 9.21
CA LEU A 379 10.75 7.16 9.67
C LEU A 379 11.10 6.09 8.63
N ASN A 380 10.91 6.38 7.35
CA ASN A 380 11.27 5.45 6.27
C ASN A 380 12.75 5.06 6.33
N LYS A 381 13.65 6.07 6.44
CA LYS A 381 15.09 5.84 6.48
C LYS A 381 15.57 5.28 7.82
N ILE A 382 14.94 5.71 8.91
CA ILE A 382 15.24 5.16 10.25
C ILE A 382 14.97 3.64 10.24
N PHE A 383 13.79 3.21 9.83
CA PHE A 383 13.44 1.78 9.83
C PHE A 383 14.19 0.97 8.76
N MET A 384 14.60 1.59 7.66
CA MET A 384 15.44 0.94 6.66
C MET A 384 16.84 0.63 7.20
N SER A 385 17.43 1.55 7.97
CA SER A 385 18.84 1.45 8.43
C SER A 385 19.00 0.81 9.82
N ILE A 386 17.94 0.73 10.62
CA ILE A 386 18.03 0.27 12.01
C ILE A 386 18.54 -1.17 12.12
N TYR A 387 18.17 -2.04 11.19
CA TYR A 387 18.59 -3.44 11.22
C TYR A 387 20.11 -3.61 11.03
N ASP A 388 20.78 -2.69 10.35
CA ASP A 388 22.23 -2.72 10.12
C ASP A 388 23.04 -2.54 11.39
N LYS A 389 22.40 -2.01 12.44
CA LYS A 389 22.99 -1.80 13.76
C LYS A 389 22.59 -2.87 14.77
N VAL A 390 21.84 -3.90 14.32
CA VAL A 390 21.40 -4.97 15.21
C VAL A 390 22.54 -5.95 15.48
N GLU A 391 22.85 -6.14 16.75
CA GLU A 391 23.78 -7.13 17.28
C GLU A 391 22.98 -8.32 17.81
N VAL A 392 23.21 -9.52 17.27
CA VAL A 392 22.42 -10.71 17.62
C VAL A 392 22.48 -11.01 19.12
N ASP A 393 23.65 -10.91 19.73
CA ASP A 393 23.83 -11.19 21.15
C ASP A 393 23.21 -10.13 22.08
N ASN A 394 23.00 -8.90 21.57
CA ASN A 394 22.42 -7.76 22.26
C ASN A 394 21.22 -7.18 21.49
N TYR A 395 20.38 -8.05 20.96
CA TYR A 395 19.40 -7.70 19.93
C TYR A 395 18.51 -6.51 20.28
N LEU A 396 17.81 -6.57 21.41
CA LEU A 396 16.91 -5.49 21.84
C LEU A 396 17.70 -4.23 22.22
N TYR A 397 18.83 -4.40 22.93
CA TYR A 397 19.68 -3.30 23.35
C TYR A 397 20.22 -2.50 22.15
N SER A 398 20.70 -3.17 21.11
CA SER A 398 21.24 -2.50 19.92
C SER A 398 20.16 -1.68 19.17
N ILE A 399 18.91 -2.19 19.09
CA ILE A 399 17.77 -1.44 18.55
C ILE A 399 17.46 -0.21 19.42
N GLN A 400 17.39 -0.39 20.74
CA GLN A 400 17.12 0.69 21.68
C GLN A 400 18.21 1.76 21.63
N LYS A 401 19.48 1.35 21.63
CA LYS A 401 20.64 2.25 21.49
C LYS A 401 20.54 3.07 20.22
N THR A 402 20.28 2.41 19.08
CA THR A 402 20.17 3.08 17.77
C THR A 402 19.04 4.13 17.74
N LEU A 403 17.88 3.84 18.34
CA LEU A 403 16.77 4.79 18.40
C LEU A 403 17.03 5.95 19.36
N LEU A 404 17.69 5.69 20.51
CA LEU A 404 18.00 6.71 21.51
C LEU A 404 19.12 7.66 21.10
N GLN A 405 20.02 7.21 20.23
CA GLN A 405 21.08 8.03 19.64
C GLN A 405 20.57 9.01 18.58
N LYS A 406 19.31 8.86 18.11
CA LYS A 406 18.72 9.83 17.20
C LYS A 406 18.48 11.17 17.86
N THR A 407 18.81 12.24 17.15
CA THR A 407 18.72 13.62 17.62
C THR A 407 17.73 14.44 16.79
N GLY A 408 17.54 15.69 17.11
CA GLY A 408 16.70 16.65 16.39
C GLY A 408 15.28 16.13 16.14
N VAL A 409 14.80 16.27 14.92
CA VAL A 409 13.45 15.80 14.52
C VAL A 409 13.34 14.29 14.40
N ALA A 410 14.47 13.58 14.30
CA ALA A 410 14.50 12.10 14.27
C ALA A 410 14.48 11.47 15.67
N ARG A 411 14.68 12.27 16.73
CA ARG A 411 14.85 11.83 18.11
C ARG A 411 13.74 10.96 18.64
N PHE A 412 14.08 10.17 19.66
CA PHE A 412 13.12 9.53 20.54
C PHE A 412 12.64 10.56 21.59
N PRO A 413 11.36 10.98 21.58
CA PRO A 413 10.86 12.01 22.49
C PRO A 413 10.98 11.60 23.96
N ARG A 414 11.57 12.48 24.78
CA ARG A 414 11.76 12.29 26.22
C ARG A 414 10.44 12.47 26.99
N ASN A 415 10.42 11.99 28.24
CA ASN A 415 9.18 12.00 29.05
C ASN A 415 8.64 13.42 29.27
N ASN A 416 9.50 14.39 29.62
CA ASN A 416 9.09 15.77 29.91
C ASN A 416 8.38 16.44 28.71
N GLU A 417 8.98 16.38 27.52
CA GLU A 417 8.37 16.96 26.30
C GLU A 417 7.10 16.23 25.88
N THR A 418 7.05 14.90 26.04
CA THR A 418 5.86 14.10 25.72
C THR A 418 4.71 14.40 26.67
N LEU A 419 4.99 14.51 27.97
CA LEU A 419 4.00 14.89 29.00
C LEU A 419 3.39 16.27 28.71
N HIS A 420 4.24 17.23 28.31
CA HIS A 420 3.78 18.59 27.98
C HIS A 420 2.89 18.54 26.73
N ALA A 421 3.39 17.96 25.65
CA ALA A 421 2.67 17.90 24.39
C ALA A 421 1.31 17.15 24.49
N LEU A 422 1.22 16.05 25.25
CA LEU A 422 -0.01 15.29 25.42
C LEU A 422 -1.13 16.10 26.10
N LYS A 423 -0.75 16.93 27.09
CA LYS A 423 -1.72 17.74 27.84
C LYS A 423 -2.38 18.84 27.00
N GLU A 424 -1.64 19.36 26.03
CA GLU A 424 -2.08 20.47 25.17
C GLU A 424 -2.67 20.00 23.85
N LYS A 425 -2.33 18.79 23.42
CA LYS A 425 -2.75 18.26 22.12
C LYS A 425 -4.28 18.13 22.01
N ASP A 426 -4.83 18.60 20.90
CA ASP A 426 -6.17 18.21 20.48
C ASP A 426 -6.13 16.72 20.08
N VAL A 427 -6.52 15.85 21.00
CA VAL A 427 -6.57 14.39 20.80
C VAL A 427 -7.93 13.90 20.29
N TYR A 428 -8.93 14.77 20.26
CA TYR A 428 -10.23 14.43 19.72
C TYR A 428 -10.26 14.43 18.19
N ASN A 429 -9.61 15.40 17.56
CA ASN A 429 -9.62 15.60 16.12
C ASN A 429 -8.45 14.89 15.39
N ILE A 430 -7.66 14.07 16.08
CA ILE A 430 -6.67 13.20 15.41
C ILE A 430 -7.37 12.09 14.61
N LYS A 431 -6.62 11.38 13.75
CA LYS A 431 -7.15 10.25 12.96
C LYS A 431 -7.92 9.27 13.87
N PRO A 432 -9.12 8.81 13.48
CA PRO A 432 -9.97 7.95 14.32
C PRO A 432 -9.24 6.71 14.87
N LYS A 433 -8.45 6.02 14.06
CA LYS A 433 -7.68 4.84 14.48
C LYS A 433 -6.65 5.17 15.58
N ASN A 434 -5.92 6.28 15.45
CA ASN A 434 -4.95 6.72 16.45
C ASN A 434 -5.66 7.13 17.75
N ARG A 435 -6.82 7.74 17.63
CA ARG A 435 -7.65 8.14 18.76
C ARG A 435 -8.17 6.93 19.54
N THR A 436 -8.78 5.95 18.85
CA THR A 436 -9.24 4.72 19.50
C THR A 436 -8.08 3.93 20.08
N TYR A 437 -6.94 3.86 19.40
CA TYR A 437 -5.72 3.25 19.93
C TYR A 437 -5.25 3.90 21.23
N LEU A 438 -5.18 5.25 21.29
CA LEU A 438 -4.77 5.98 22.49
C LEU A 438 -5.66 5.63 23.69
N PHE A 439 -6.98 5.79 23.54
CA PHE A 439 -7.92 5.59 24.65
C PHE A 439 -8.00 4.13 25.08
N GLU A 440 -7.98 3.19 24.16
CA GLU A 440 -8.00 1.75 24.46
C GLU A 440 -6.73 1.31 25.19
N ARG A 441 -5.55 1.78 24.77
CA ARG A 441 -4.28 1.47 25.45
C ARG A 441 -4.25 2.04 26.87
N ILE A 442 -4.75 3.27 27.06
CA ILE A 442 -4.84 3.89 28.39
C ILE A 442 -5.83 3.12 29.29
N GLU A 443 -7.00 2.78 28.76
CA GLU A 443 -8.03 2.06 29.52
C GLU A 443 -7.55 0.67 29.96
N ASN A 444 -6.94 -0.06 29.03
CA ASN A 444 -6.58 -1.47 29.22
C ASN A 444 -5.23 -1.70 29.92
N PHE A 445 -4.43 -0.67 30.16
CA PHE A 445 -3.14 -0.83 30.82
C PHE A 445 -3.31 -1.40 32.23
N GLN A 446 -2.64 -2.54 32.53
CA GLN A 446 -2.75 -3.26 33.79
C GLN A 446 -4.20 -3.62 34.17
N ASN A 447 -5.05 -3.84 33.18
CA ASN A 447 -6.42 -4.27 33.38
C ASN A 447 -6.62 -5.64 32.74
N ASN A 448 -7.07 -6.62 33.52
CA ASN A 448 -7.37 -7.97 33.01
C ASN A 448 -8.71 -8.01 32.24
N GLU A 449 -9.63 -7.08 32.54
CA GLU A 449 -10.90 -6.92 31.82
C GLU A 449 -10.68 -5.96 30.64
N GLN A 450 -10.37 -6.52 29.48
CA GLN A 450 -10.03 -5.72 28.30
C GLN A 450 -11.29 -5.09 27.69
N VAL A 451 -11.21 -3.80 27.42
CA VAL A 451 -12.24 -3.03 26.71
C VAL A 451 -11.81 -2.86 25.28
N VAL A 452 -12.64 -3.27 24.33
CA VAL A 452 -12.45 -3.08 22.90
C VAL A 452 -13.27 -1.88 22.46
N ILE A 453 -12.60 -0.86 21.93
CA ILE A 453 -13.23 0.39 21.46
C ILE A 453 -13.32 0.39 19.93
N GLU A 454 -12.31 -0.16 19.27
CA GLU A 454 -12.32 -0.25 17.81
C GLU A 454 -13.44 -1.18 17.34
N ALA A 455 -14.22 -0.72 16.38
CA ALA A 455 -15.40 -1.42 15.85
C ALA A 455 -16.52 -1.69 16.89
N ASN A 456 -16.48 -1.03 18.05
CA ASN A 456 -17.53 -1.10 19.07
C ASN A 456 -18.28 0.23 19.11
N SER A 457 -19.53 0.24 18.63
CA SER A 457 -20.40 1.41 18.66
C SER A 457 -20.95 1.74 20.05
N ASP A 458 -20.87 0.78 20.98
CA ASP A 458 -21.48 0.93 22.32
C ASP A 458 -20.62 1.79 23.24
N ILE A 459 -19.30 1.83 23.03
CA ILE A 459 -18.38 2.66 23.81
C ILE A 459 -17.76 3.72 22.90
N THR A 460 -18.03 4.97 23.21
CA THR A 460 -17.56 6.12 22.43
C THR A 460 -16.80 7.11 23.32
N ILE A 461 -16.07 8.04 22.68
CA ILE A 461 -15.36 9.10 23.39
C ILE A 461 -16.37 10.18 23.77
N GLU A 462 -16.40 10.47 25.04
CA GLU A 462 -17.28 11.45 25.70
C GLU A 462 -16.47 12.68 26.11
N HIS A 463 -17.05 13.86 25.87
CA HIS A 463 -16.55 15.12 26.43
C HIS A 463 -17.16 15.36 27.80
N ILE A 464 -16.38 15.45 28.86
CA ILE A 464 -16.87 15.73 30.21
C ILE A 464 -17.46 17.13 30.23
N PHE A 465 -16.71 18.16 29.86
CA PHE A 465 -17.25 19.46 29.44
C PHE A 465 -17.61 19.36 27.95
N PRO A 466 -18.89 19.43 27.58
CA PRO A 466 -19.36 19.06 26.25
C PRO A 466 -19.07 20.11 25.18
N GLN A 467 -19.11 19.71 23.91
CA GLN A 467 -18.90 20.62 22.75
C GLN A 467 -19.98 21.71 22.66
N ASN A 468 -21.21 21.40 23.02
CA ASN A 468 -22.35 22.31 23.07
C ASN A 468 -22.92 22.32 24.50
N PRO A 469 -22.28 23.04 25.44
CA PRO A 469 -22.64 23.01 26.84
C PRO A 469 -24.03 23.58 27.13
N ASP A 470 -24.76 22.97 28.08
CA ASP A 470 -25.94 23.56 28.67
C ASP A 470 -25.61 24.94 29.28
N PRO A 471 -26.52 25.95 29.22
CA PRO A 471 -26.28 27.26 29.82
C PRO A 471 -25.84 27.26 31.29
N LYS A 472 -26.20 26.23 32.05
CA LYS A 472 -25.78 26.06 33.45
C LYS A 472 -24.25 25.99 33.59
N TRP A 473 -23.54 25.44 32.59
CA TRP A 473 -22.07 25.42 32.60
C TRP A 473 -21.44 26.79 32.66
N LYS A 474 -22.07 27.78 31.98
CA LYS A 474 -21.57 29.13 32.01
C LYS A 474 -21.77 29.80 33.39
N ILE A 475 -22.82 29.40 34.09
CA ILE A 475 -23.08 29.88 35.45
C ILE A 475 -22.09 29.21 36.43
N GLU A 476 -21.85 27.90 36.31
CA GLU A 476 -20.96 27.14 37.19
C GLU A 476 -19.49 27.57 37.05
N LEU A 477 -19.02 27.79 35.82
CA LEU A 477 -17.63 28.10 35.52
C LEU A 477 -17.28 29.58 35.53
N GLY A 478 -18.28 30.46 35.37
CA GLY A 478 -18.05 31.92 35.37
C GLY A 478 -16.99 32.35 34.35
N SER A 479 -15.91 32.96 34.81
CA SER A 479 -14.82 33.48 33.98
C SER A 479 -13.99 32.36 33.30
N GLU A 480 -14.01 31.14 33.84
CA GLU A 480 -13.24 30.00 33.27
C GLU A 480 -13.91 29.34 32.07
N TYR A 481 -15.20 29.62 31.81
CA TYR A 481 -15.97 29.00 30.74
C TYR A 481 -15.30 29.09 29.36
N ASN A 482 -14.88 30.31 28.99
CA ASN A 482 -14.25 30.53 27.68
C ASN A 482 -12.86 29.87 27.64
N LEU A 483 -12.08 29.97 28.70
CA LEU A 483 -10.78 29.33 28.82
C LEU A 483 -10.88 27.81 28.59
N ILE A 484 -11.84 27.15 29.23
CA ILE A 484 -12.05 25.70 29.10
C ILE A 484 -12.49 25.36 27.68
N LYS A 485 -13.41 26.12 27.13
CA LYS A 485 -13.92 25.90 25.76
C LYS A 485 -12.85 26.03 24.68
N GLU A 486 -11.97 27.01 24.82
CA GLU A 486 -10.94 27.31 23.82
C GLU A 486 -9.70 26.41 23.96
N ASN A 487 -9.24 26.16 25.19
CA ASN A 487 -7.97 25.52 25.42
C ASN A 487 -8.05 24.06 25.86
N TYR A 488 -9.16 23.61 26.48
CA TYR A 488 -9.19 22.27 27.08
C TYR A 488 -10.27 21.36 26.48
N LEU A 489 -11.17 21.85 25.63
CA LEU A 489 -12.30 21.09 25.12
C LEU A 489 -11.90 19.71 24.58
N ASN A 490 -10.91 19.68 23.71
CA ASN A 490 -10.49 18.48 22.98
C ASN A 490 -9.22 17.82 23.55
N THR A 491 -8.75 18.28 24.69
CA THR A 491 -7.54 17.74 25.34
C THR A 491 -7.83 16.45 26.10
N ILE A 492 -6.79 15.66 26.36
CA ILE A 492 -6.90 14.39 27.06
C ILE A 492 -7.54 14.50 28.45
N GLY A 493 -7.37 15.66 29.10
CA GLY A 493 -7.93 15.95 30.41
C GLY A 493 -9.45 15.99 30.43
N ASN A 494 -10.07 16.45 29.36
CA ASN A 494 -11.51 16.63 29.24
C ASN A 494 -12.24 15.45 28.55
N LEU A 495 -11.49 14.46 28.03
CA LEU A 495 -12.06 13.36 27.28
C LEU A 495 -12.08 12.07 28.09
N THR A 496 -13.14 11.29 27.94
CA THR A 496 -13.29 9.98 28.58
C THR A 496 -13.99 9.00 27.64
N LEU A 497 -14.30 7.80 28.14
CA LEU A 497 -15.06 6.78 27.44
C LEU A 497 -16.42 6.58 28.12
N SER A 498 -17.47 6.43 27.33
CA SER A 498 -18.80 6.14 27.84
C SER A 498 -19.62 5.30 26.86
N GLY A 499 -20.38 4.35 27.41
CA GLY A 499 -21.47 3.66 26.71
C GLY A 499 -22.77 4.45 26.73
N ASN A 500 -22.81 5.58 27.45
CA ASN A 500 -24.03 6.40 27.67
C ASN A 500 -23.88 7.82 27.08
N ASN A 501 -22.96 8.03 26.15
CA ASN A 501 -22.60 9.35 25.61
C ASN A 501 -23.84 10.17 25.17
N GLY A 502 -24.76 9.56 24.39
CA GLY A 502 -25.98 10.22 23.96
C GLY A 502 -26.94 10.63 25.09
N LYS A 503 -26.90 9.94 26.25
CA LYS A 503 -27.71 10.25 27.44
C LYS A 503 -27.04 11.33 28.28
N LEU A 504 -25.73 11.26 28.43
CA LEU A 504 -24.95 12.28 29.15
C LEU A 504 -25.08 13.64 28.47
N GLY A 505 -24.89 13.68 27.16
CA GLY A 505 -25.15 14.86 26.30
C GLY A 505 -24.43 16.12 26.78
N ASN A 506 -25.18 17.22 26.86
CA ASN A 506 -24.69 18.56 27.22
C ASN A 506 -24.81 18.94 28.70
N LYS A 507 -25.26 18.00 29.54
CA LYS A 507 -25.62 18.23 30.96
C LYS A 507 -24.42 18.67 31.80
N PRO A 508 -24.67 19.44 32.91
CA PRO A 508 -23.67 19.78 33.91
C PRO A 508 -22.96 18.56 34.49
N PHE A 509 -21.76 18.78 35.02
CA PHE A 509 -20.89 17.69 35.49
C PHE A 509 -21.56 16.80 36.54
N LEU A 510 -22.18 17.37 37.55
CA LEU A 510 -22.85 16.61 38.62
C LEU A 510 -24.05 15.82 38.10
N GLU A 511 -24.78 16.37 37.13
CA GLU A 511 -25.90 15.66 36.49
C GLU A 511 -25.36 14.46 35.67
N LYS A 512 -24.29 14.63 34.93
CA LYS A 512 -23.61 13.52 34.23
C LYS A 512 -23.05 12.48 35.18
N LYS A 513 -22.43 12.94 36.29
CA LYS A 513 -21.81 12.05 37.29
C LYS A 513 -22.83 11.15 37.95
N LEU A 514 -23.97 11.72 38.40
CA LEU A 514 -24.97 11.03 39.21
C LEU A 514 -26.14 10.45 38.38
N MET A 515 -26.07 10.50 37.07
CA MET A 515 -27.18 10.16 36.19
C MET A 515 -27.72 8.74 36.47
N ASN A 516 -29.01 8.72 36.86
CA ASN A 516 -29.78 7.51 36.98
C ASN A 516 -31.19 7.80 36.45
N ILE A 517 -31.56 7.20 35.32
CA ILE A 517 -32.83 7.42 34.66
C ILE A 517 -33.64 6.11 34.73
N GLU A 518 -34.79 6.13 35.36
CA GLU A 518 -35.70 4.97 35.49
C GLU A 518 -35.00 3.72 36.06
N GLY A 519 -34.14 3.91 37.06
CA GLY A 519 -33.36 2.83 37.67
C GLY A 519 -32.15 2.36 36.87
N LYS A 520 -31.84 2.97 35.70
CA LYS A 520 -30.65 2.67 34.91
C LYS A 520 -29.50 3.58 35.32
N GLU A 521 -28.45 2.98 35.86
CA GLU A 521 -27.22 3.61 36.32
C GLU A 521 -26.34 3.99 35.16
N GLN A 522 -26.38 5.25 34.71
CA GLN A 522 -25.72 5.72 33.47
C GLN A 522 -24.58 6.70 33.73
N GLY A 523 -24.51 7.29 34.92
CA GLY A 523 -23.54 8.31 35.29
C GLY A 523 -22.12 7.77 35.53
N TYR A 524 -21.16 8.67 35.59
CA TYR A 524 -19.75 8.33 35.80
C TYR A 524 -19.50 7.56 37.12
N ILE A 525 -20.27 7.80 38.13
CA ILE A 525 -20.14 7.13 39.44
C ILE A 525 -20.34 5.60 39.32
N PHE A 526 -21.15 5.15 38.39
CA PHE A 526 -21.45 3.74 38.15
C PHE A 526 -20.50 3.09 37.13
N SER A 527 -19.66 3.88 36.44
CA SER A 527 -18.77 3.38 35.41
C SER A 527 -17.68 2.48 35.99
N ARG A 528 -17.35 1.37 35.29
CA ARG A 528 -16.23 0.49 35.63
C ARG A 528 -14.94 0.88 34.92
N LEU A 529 -15.01 1.76 33.93
CA LEU A 529 -13.89 2.19 33.12
C LEU A 529 -12.84 2.90 33.99
N TRP A 530 -11.56 2.58 33.76
CA TRP A 530 -10.44 3.22 34.45
C TRP A 530 -10.45 4.75 34.24
N LEU A 531 -10.69 5.18 33.02
CA LEU A 531 -10.78 6.60 32.68
C LEU A 531 -11.84 7.38 33.45
N ASN A 532 -12.83 6.70 34.02
CA ASN A 532 -13.89 7.32 34.81
C ASN A 532 -13.68 7.21 36.33
N ARG A 533 -12.68 6.44 36.80
CA ARG A 533 -12.46 6.22 38.23
C ARG A 533 -12.25 7.54 38.99
N GLY A 534 -11.38 8.41 38.45
CA GLY A 534 -11.09 9.71 39.08
C GLY A 534 -12.26 10.69 39.09
N LEU A 535 -13.29 10.50 38.24
CA LEU A 535 -14.47 11.37 38.16
C LEU A 535 -15.44 11.14 39.35
N LYS A 536 -15.38 9.96 39.97
CA LYS A 536 -16.27 9.59 41.06
C LYS A 536 -16.12 10.49 42.28
N GLU A 537 -14.91 10.94 42.58
CA GLU A 537 -14.58 11.76 43.74
C GLU A 537 -14.81 13.26 43.49
N LYS A 538 -14.90 13.69 42.23
CA LYS A 538 -14.98 15.12 41.92
C LYS A 538 -16.36 15.71 42.17
N THR A 539 -16.42 16.91 42.71
CA THR A 539 -17.67 17.66 42.97
C THR A 539 -17.92 18.80 42.00
N LYS A 540 -16.91 19.15 41.22
CA LYS A 540 -16.98 20.20 40.17
C LYS A 540 -16.08 19.77 38.99
N TRP A 541 -16.22 20.47 37.88
CA TRP A 541 -15.39 20.24 36.70
C TRP A 541 -14.92 21.59 36.12
N ASP A 542 -13.77 22.05 36.55
CA ASP A 542 -13.14 23.31 36.20
C ASP A 542 -11.74 23.06 35.55
N SER A 543 -11.03 24.12 35.21
CA SER A 543 -9.70 24.04 34.61
C SER A 543 -8.69 23.29 35.46
N VAL A 544 -8.77 23.44 36.79
CA VAL A 544 -7.87 22.76 37.74
C VAL A 544 -8.09 21.24 37.69
N GLU A 545 -9.34 20.80 37.69
CA GLU A 545 -9.69 19.37 37.62
C GLU A 545 -9.30 18.75 36.28
N ILE A 546 -9.47 19.48 35.17
CA ILE A 546 -9.04 19.04 33.84
C ILE A 546 -7.54 18.87 33.79
N VAL A 547 -6.77 19.83 34.26
CA VAL A 547 -5.29 19.76 34.28
C VAL A 547 -4.79 18.65 35.20
N GLN A 548 -5.37 18.48 36.38
CA GLN A 548 -5.01 17.43 37.31
C GLN A 548 -5.25 16.04 36.70
N ARG A 549 -6.39 15.87 36.03
CA ARG A 549 -6.72 14.61 35.33
C ARG A 549 -5.77 14.38 34.15
N ALA A 550 -5.43 15.41 33.37
CA ALA A 550 -4.46 15.33 32.29
C ALA A 550 -3.09 14.85 32.82
N ASN A 551 -2.63 15.33 33.99
CA ASN A 551 -1.41 14.85 34.63
C ASN A 551 -1.48 13.34 34.94
N THR A 552 -2.56 12.88 35.58
CA THR A 552 -2.75 11.46 35.92
C THR A 552 -2.75 10.56 34.71
N ILE A 553 -3.41 10.98 33.62
CA ILE A 553 -3.45 10.22 32.36
C ILE A 553 -2.07 10.23 31.69
N SER A 554 -1.38 11.36 31.75
CA SER A 554 -0.04 11.50 31.16
C SER A 554 1.02 10.67 31.87
N GLU A 555 0.97 10.54 33.19
CA GLU A 555 1.81 9.60 33.95
C GLU A 555 1.56 8.14 33.57
N ARG A 556 0.29 7.80 33.30
CA ARG A 556 -0.05 6.46 32.78
C ARG A 556 0.45 6.26 31.34
N PHE A 557 0.37 7.30 30.51
CA PHE A 557 0.88 7.30 29.14
C PHE A 557 2.36 6.91 29.08
N ILE A 558 3.23 7.53 29.87
CA ILE A 558 4.67 7.22 29.82
C ILE A 558 5.02 5.81 30.30
N LYS A 559 4.12 5.17 31.10
CA LYS A 559 4.24 3.75 31.50
C LYS A 559 3.77 2.79 30.43
N ILE A 560 2.93 3.22 29.47
CA ILE A 560 2.45 2.42 28.36
C ILE A 560 3.41 2.51 27.17
N TRP A 561 3.84 3.73 26.87
CA TRP A 561 4.79 4.02 25.80
C TRP A 561 6.12 4.43 26.42
N GLU A 562 6.80 3.44 26.97
CA GLU A 562 8.08 3.64 27.67
C GLU A 562 9.18 4.12 26.72
N ILE A 563 10.07 4.95 27.23
CA ILE A 563 11.36 5.21 26.62
C ILE A 563 12.37 4.26 27.26
N PRO A 564 13.23 3.57 26.49
CA PRO A 564 14.23 2.68 27.07
C PRO A 564 15.17 3.41 28.03
N GLU A 565 15.40 2.83 29.20
CA GLU A 565 16.39 3.27 30.17
C GLU A 565 17.61 2.36 30.00
N ILE A 566 18.55 2.76 29.15
CA ILE A 566 19.81 2.07 28.93
C ILE A 566 20.97 3.05 29.15
N ASP A 567 22.06 2.57 29.71
CA ASP A 567 23.29 3.34 29.77
C ASP A 567 23.88 3.46 28.37
N LEU A 568 23.74 4.64 27.79
CA LEU A 568 24.45 4.95 26.56
C LEU A 568 25.91 5.22 26.97
N GLU A 569 26.77 4.22 26.79
CA GLU A 569 28.19 4.52 26.71
C GLU A 569 28.35 5.56 25.60
N LEU A 570 28.78 6.74 25.98
CA LEU A 570 29.22 7.79 25.06
C LEU A 570 30.46 7.25 24.36
N GLU A 571 30.28 6.46 23.32
CA GLU A 571 31.31 6.29 22.31
C GLU A 571 31.55 7.69 21.74
N ALA A 572 32.63 8.30 22.21
CA ALA A 572 33.16 9.52 21.62
C ALA A 572 33.58 9.17 20.18
N THR A 573 32.66 9.32 19.23
CA THR A 573 32.98 9.40 17.82
C THR A 573 33.47 10.82 17.55
N ASN A 574 34.75 11.00 17.75
CA ASN A 574 35.38 12.29 17.98
C ASN A 574 35.65 13.11 16.71
N ASP A 575 35.20 12.69 15.52
CA ASP A 575 35.63 13.35 14.29
C ASP A 575 34.49 13.72 13.32
N GLU A 576 33.24 13.40 13.66
CA GLU A 576 32.08 13.74 12.86
C GLU A 576 31.41 15.00 13.40
N ILE A 577 31.29 16.00 12.55
CA ILE A 577 30.78 17.34 12.91
C ILE A 577 29.44 17.54 12.20
N ASN A 578 28.43 18.01 12.92
CA ASN A 578 27.17 18.42 12.28
C ASN A 578 27.45 19.53 11.26
N ILE A 579 26.84 19.47 10.08
CA ILE A 579 27.10 20.46 9.02
C ILE A 579 26.83 21.89 9.50
N PHE A 580 25.90 22.10 10.45
CA PHE A 580 25.58 23.42 11.02
C PHE A 580 26.71 23.96 11.90
N ASP A 581 27.48 23.07 12.54
CA ASP A 581 28.61 23.41 13.40
C ASP A 581 29.94 23.35 12.65
N ALA A 582 29.92 22.92 11.39
CA ALA A 582 31.12 22.76 10.60
C ALA A 582 31.74 24.11 10.18
N ASP A 583 33.07 24.16 10.23
CA ASP A 583 33.87 25.28 9.73
C ASP A 583 33.67 25.51 8.22
N ASP A 584 34.13 26.66 7.71
CA ASP A 584 34.12 26.98 6.27
C ASP A 584 34.73 25.84 5.44
N PRO A 585 33.95 25.22 4.53
CA PRO A 585 34.43 24.10 3.70
C PRO A 585 35.40 24.50 2.61
N LYS A 586 35.76 25.77 2.51
CA LYS A 586 36.65 26.30 1.49
C LYS A 586 38.06 25.69 1.62
N HIS A 587 38.52 25.08 0.55
CA HIS A 587 39.85 24.40 0.47
C HIS A 587 39.96 23.13 1.36
N ARG A 588 38.90 22.66 1.99
CA ARG A 588 38.88 21.40 2.74
C ARG A 588 38.28 20.25 1.90
N LYS A 589 38.82 19.06 2.07
CA LYS A 589 38.23 17.84 1.51
C LYS A 589 37.44 17.12 2.58
N LEU A 590 36.38 16.48 2.18
CA LEU A 590 35.65 15.55 3.04
C LEU A 590 36.34 14.19 2.99
N GLU A 591 36.35 13.46 4.09
CA GLU A 591 36.66 12.04 4.12
C GLU A 591 35.39 11.24 3.74
N TYR A 592 34.27 11.56 4.40
CA TYR A 592 32.92 11.08 4.11
C TYR A 592 31.89 12.02 4.76
N ALA A 593 30.64 11.73 4.49
CA ALA A 593 29.50 12.30 5.22
C ALA A 593 28.57 11.19 5.70
N ILE A 594 27.76 11.48 6.72
CA ILE A 594 26.69 10.58 7.18
C ILE A 594 25.39 11.36 7.06
N PHE A 595 24.46 10.87 6.24
CA PHE A 595 23.15 11.46 6.10
C PHE A 595 22.07 10.41 6.39
N PHE A 596 21.18 10.71 7.35
CA PHE A 596 20.21 9.75 7.89
C PHE A 596 20.87 8.43 8.37
N ASN A 597 22.03 8.53 8.99
CA ASN A 597 22.90 7.41 9.42
C ASN A 597 23.42 6.51 8.29
N GLN A 598 23.34 6.93 7.06
CA GLN A 598 24.01 6.28 5.93
C GLN A 598 25.33 6.98 5.65
N LYS A 599 26.41 6.22 5.63
CA LYS A 599 27.70 6.72 5.20
C LYS A 599 27.67 6.98 3.69
N LEU A 600 27.97 8.21 3.34
CA LEU A 600 28.12 8.67 1.96
C LEU A 600 29.63 8.79 1.66
N ASP A 601 30.13 8.01 0.72
CA ASP A 601 31.53 8.06 0.31
C ASP A 601 31.76 9.28 -0.62
N VAL A 602 31.64 10.47 -0.03
CA VAL A 602 31.73 11.75 -0.74
C VAL A 602 32.96 12.50 -0.24
N THR A 603 33.94 12.69 -1.12
CA THR A 603 35.20 13.39 -0.84
C THR A 603 35.19 14.87 -1.19
N GLN A 604 34.12 15.35 -1.81
CA GLN A 604 33.96 16.72 -2.28
C GLN A 604 32.59 17.28 -1.91
N VAL A 605 32.57 18.56 -1.52
CA VAL A 605 31.33 19.28 -1.21
C VAL A 605 30.33 19.26 -2.38
N ALA A 606 30.83 19.27 -3.62
CA ALA A 606 29.98 19.19 -4.79
C ALA A 606 29.22 17.86 -4.89
N LYS A 607 29.86 16.74 -4.55
CA LYS A 607 29.21 15.42 -4.52
C LYS A 607 28.23 15.33 -3.36
N LEU A 608 28.59 15.86 -2.17
CA LEU A 608 27.69 15.93 -1.04
C LEU A 608 26.42 16.72 -1.37
N TYR A 609 26.56 17.85 -2.04
CA TYR A 609 25.44 18.71 -2.48
C TYR A 609 24.44 17.93 -3.34
N ILE A 610 24.95 17.21 -4.34
CA ILE A 610 24.11 16.41 -5.25
C ILE A 610 23.37 15.33 -4.47
N GLU A 611 24.10 14.58 -3.66
CA GLU A 611 23.57 13.42 -2.96
C GLU A 611 22.50 13.82 -1.94
N VAL A 612 22.73 14.91 -1.20
CA VAL A 612 21.73 15.43 -0.24
C VAL A 612 20.46 15.86 -0.96
N PHE A 613 20.56 16.63 -2.05
CA PHE A 613 19.36 17.10 -2.76
C PHE A 613 18.62 16.00 -3.51
N ARG A 614 19.29 14.97 -4.02
CA ARG A 614 18.65 13.76 -4.54
C ARG A 614 17.82 13.09 -3.45
N GLN A 615 18.44 12.83 -2.32
CA GLN A 615 17.75 12.15 -1.22
C GLN A 615 16.59 12.98 -0.62
N LEU A 616 16.73 14.31 -0.52
CA LEU A 616 15.64 15.19 -0.09
C LEU A 616 14.50 15.23 -1.10
N PHE A 617 14.82 15.25 -2.38
CA PHE A 617 13.81 15.24 -3.45
C PHE A 617 13.06 13.91 -3.49
N ASP A 618 13.77 12.77 -3.38
CA ASP A 618 13.15 11.43 -3.29
C ASP A 618 12.26 11.28 -2.07
N LEU A 619 12.63 11.92 -0.95
CA LEU A 619 11.84 11.88 0.28
C LEU A 619 10.51 12.63 0.18
N GLN A 620 10.55 13.86 -0.33
CA GLN A 620 9.39 14.72 -0.38
C GLN A 620 9.52 15.76 -1.50
N PRO A 621 9.24 15.39 -2.76
CA PRO A 621 9.31 16.29 -3.91
C PRO A 621 8.47 17.55 -3.74
N GLU A 622 7.29 17.41 -3.09
CA GLU A 622 6.33 18.51 -2.90
C GLU A 622 6.93 19.71 -2.15
N THR A 623 7.83 19.48 -1.21
CA THR A 623 8.49 20.53 -0.43
C THR A 623 9.31 21.47 -1.32
N PHE A 624 9.89 20.96 -2.42
CA PHE A 624 10.62 21.79 -3.38
C PHE A 624 9.74 22.76 -4.16
N PHE A 625 8.43 22.48 -4.27
CA PHE A 625 7.47 23.30 -5.00
C PHE A 625 6.62 24.19 -4.06
N THR A 626 6.54 23.83 -2.79
CA THR A 626 5.72 24.54 -1.79
C THR A 626 6.52 25.46 -0.88
N SER A 627 7.86 25.39 -0.94
CA SER A 627 8.81 26.25 -0.23
C SER A 627 9.68 27.05 -1.19
N ASP A 628 10.59 27.87 -0.66
CA ASP A 628 11.56 28.65 -1.46
C ASP A 628 12.77 27.80 -1.92
N ILE A 629 12.84 26.51 -1.58
CA ILE A 629 13.95 25.63 -1.96
C ILE A 629 14.10 25.56 -3.49
N GLY A 630 12.98 25.31 -4.20
CA GLY A 630 12.99 25.22 -5.65
C GLY A 630 13.53 26.47 -6.33
N ASP A 631 13.11 27.65 -5.87
CA ASP A 631 13.59 28.94 -6.39
C ASP A 631 15.10 29.14 -6.12
N ARG A 632 15.55 28.86 -4.90
CA ARG A 632 16.97 28.97 -4.50
C ARG A 632 17.89 28.02 -5.25
N LEU A 633 17.37 26.89 -5.71
CA LEU A 633 18.09 25.90 -6.48
C LEU A 633 17.88 26.03 -7.99
N SER A 634 17.05 26.97 -8.43
CA SER A 634 16.64 27.13 -9.85
C SER A 634 16.09 25.79 -10.41
N LEU A 635 15.20 25.13 -9.66
CA LEU A 635 14.61 23.85 -10.00
C LEU A 635 13.86 23.92 -11.35
N THR A 636 14.21 23.06 -12.30
CA THR A 636 13.61 23.05 -13.63
C THR A 636 13.58 21.65 -14.25
N LYS A 637 12.72 21.45 -15.25
CA LYS A 637 12.70 20.25 -16.09
C LYS A 637 13.62 20.35 -17.31
N THR A 638 14.14 21.54 -17.60
CA THR A 638 14.93 21.78 -18.81
C THR A 638 16.37 22.12 -18.41
N PRO A 639 17.34 21.23 -18.66
CA PRO A 639 18.73 21.45 -18.25
C PRO A 639 19.41 22.65 -18.94
N GLU A 640 18.88 23.09 -20.08
CA GLU A 640 19.42 24.23 -20.86
C GLU A 640 18.71 25.55 -20.48
N SER A 641 17.96 25.58 -19.41
CA SER A 641 17.26 26.79 -18.93
C SER A 641 18.24 27.92 -18.64
N LYS A 642 17.89 29.16 -19.01
CA LYS A 642 18.71 30.38 -18.80
C LYS A 642 19.15 30.65 -17.35
N GLY A 643 18.54 29.98 -16.36
CA GLY A 643 18.86 30.09 -14.94
C GLY A 643 19.98 29.15 -14.45
N LEU A 644 20.38 28.17 -15.24
CA LEU A 644 21.38 27.17 -14.88
C LEU A 644 22.72 27.42 -15.59
N ARG A 645 23.76 27.57 -14.79
CA ARG A 645 25.15 27.58 -15.31
C ARG A 645 25.77 26.19 -15.30
N GLN A 646 25.37 25.38 -14.30
CA GLN A 646 25.76 23.97 -14.16
C GLN A 646 24.55 23.18 -13.71
N ALA A 647 23.82 22.64 -14.68
CA ALA A 647 22.66 21.78 -14.41
C ALA A 647 23.08 20.42 -13.88
N ILE A 648 22.50 19.99 -12.76
CA ILE A 648 22.68 18.65 -12.20
C ILE A 648 21.31 18.02 -11.95
N SER A 649 21.15 16.78 -12.39
CA SER A 649 19.95 16.00 -12.18
C SER A 649 19.81 15.58 -10.69
N ILE A 650 18.65 15.84 -10.11
CA ILE A 650 18.24 15.33 -8.78
C ILE A 650 17.16 14.24 -8.89
N SER A 651 16.57 14.08 -10.08
CA SER A 651 15.67 12.99 -10.44
C SER A 651 15.71 12.80 -11.96
N ASP A 652 14.99 11.84 -12.50
CA ASP A 652 14.91 11.58 -13.94
C ASP A 652 14.40 12.80 -14.74
N THR A 653 13.64 13.69 -14.12
CA THR A 653 12.96 14.80 -14.78
C THR A 653 13.33 16.19 -14.26
N TYR A 654 14.04 16.30 -13.13
CA TYR A 654 14.31 17.59 -12.51
C TYR A 654 15.80 17.84 -12.32
N PHE A 655 16.20 19.09 -12.60
CA PHE A 655 17.57 19.59 -12.54
C PHE A 655 17.64 20.79 -11.62
N ILE A 656 18.79 20.97 -10.97
CA ILE A 656 19.11 22.13 -10.12
C ILE A 656 20.43 22.77 -10.53
N GLU A 657 20.62 24.03 -10.12
CA GLU A 657 21.88 24.74 -10.26
C GLU A 657 22.92 24.24 -9.26
N ALA A 658 24.13 23.95 -9.73
CA ALA A 658 25.24 23.52 -8.90
C ALA A 658 26.51 24.37 -9.04
N ASN A 659 26.48 25.43 -9.81
CA ASN A 659 27.61 26.36 -9.95
C ASN A 659 27.67 27.35 -8.76
N PHE A 660 27.90 26.81 -7.57
CA PHE A 660 28.15 27.57 -6.34
C PHE A 660 29.52 27.15 -5.78
N ASP A 661 30.15 28.06 -5.04
CA ASP A 661 31.31 27.69 -4.22
C ASP A 661 30.94 26.74 -3.07
N SER A 662 31.92 26.25 -2.36
CA SER A 662 31.72 25.27 -1.29
C SER A 662 30.83 25.81 -0.17
N MET A 663 30.98 27.08 0.21
CA MET A 663 30.16 27.72 1.24
C MET A 663 28.72 27.91 0.76
N GLY A 664 28.54 28.41 -0.46
CA GLY A 664 27.21 28.55 -1.06
C GLY A 664 26.46 27.23 -1.22
N LYS A 665 27.16 26.11 -1.39
CA LYS A 665 26.57 24.75 -1.36
C LYS A 665 26.16 24.37 0.07
N PHE A 666 27.00 24.62 1.08
CA PHE A 666 26.67 24.36 2.48
C PHE A 666 25.45 25.16 2.92
N ASP A 667 25.40 26.47 2.60
CA ASP A 667 24.28 27.33 2.95
C ASP A 667 22.95 26.83 2.38
N ARG A 668 22.96 26.31 1.15
CA ARG A 668 21.77 25.74 0.53
C ARG A 668 21.36 24.41 1.13
N ILE A 669 22.32 23.58 1.47
CA ILE A 669 22.09 22.33 2.21
C ILE A 669 21.47 22.67 3.58
N LYS A 670 22.12 23.53 4.37
CA LYS A 670 21.62 23.95 5.69
C LYS A 670 20.21 24.52 5.60
N HIS A 671 19.97 25.41 4.65
CA HIS A 671 18.63 25.98 4.43
C HIS A 671 17.58 24.92 4.12
N ALA A 672 17.89 23.99 3.22
CA ALA A 672 16.97 22.90 2.88
C ALA A 672 16.74 22.00 4.10
N LEU A 673 17.81 21.62 4.82
CA LEU A 673 17.69 20.80 6.03
C LEU A 673 16.80 21.47 7.09
N THR A 674 16.89 22.79 7.24
CA THR A 674 16.01 23.56 8.15
C THR A 674 14.55 23.49 7.72
N ILE A 675 14.25 23.66 6.44
CA ILE A 675 12.86 23.58 5.93
C ILE A 675 12.29 22.16 6.09
N PHE A 676 13.12 21.15 5.89
CA PHE A 676 12.74 19.76 6.10
C PHE A 676 12.72 19.36 7.59
N GLY A 677 13.30 20.18 8.48
CA GLY A 677 13.47 19.84 9.89
C GLY A 677 14.46 18.70 10.12
N PHE A 678 15.55 18.67 9.36
CA PHE A 678 16.58 17.63 9.39
C PHE A 678 17.97 18.17 9.76
N GLU A 679 18.02 19.22 10.58
CA GLU A 679 19.24 19.91 10.97
C GLU A 679 20.30 18.97 11.58
N ASP A 680 19.85 17.94 12.28
CA ASP A 680 20.75 16.99 12.97
C ASP A 680 21.08 15.74 12.15
N GLU A 681 20.57 15.62 10.92
CA GLU A 681 20.68 14.38 10.14
C GLU A 681 21.91 14.33 9.23
N LEU A 682 22.66 15.43 9.08
CA LEU A 682 23.84 15.48 8.23
C LEU A 682 25.10 15.76 9.06
N LEU A 683 25.90 14.73 9.21
CA LEU A 683 27.24 14.81 9.80
C LEU A 683 28.28 14.74 8.68
N ILE A 684 29.35 15.47 8.83
CA ILE A 684 30.50 15.46 7.91
C ILE A 684 31.79 15.16 8.66
N ARG A 685 32.73 14.51 7.99
CA ARG A 685 34.11 14.36 8.44
C ARG A 685 35.02 14.97 7.40
N TYR A 686 35.87 15.85 7.82
CA TYR A 686 36.92 16.40 6.97
C TYR A 686 38.09 15.41 6.88
N ALA A 687 38.68 15.28 5.68
CA ALA A 687 39.98 14.68 5.53
C ALA A 687 41.01 15.70 6.03
N ASP A 688 41.86 15.36 6.94
CA ASP A 688 42.89 16.22 7.55
C ASP A 688 43.87 16.79 6.54
#